data_d546d17d50cd692397a99bcea8834f8d
#
_entry.id   d546d17d50cd692397a99bcea8834f8d
#
_cell.length_a   1.000
_cell.length_b   1.000
_cell.length_c   1.000
_cell.angle_alpha   90.00
_cell.angle_beta   90.00
_cell.angle_gamma   90.00
#
_symmetry.space_group_name_H-M   'P 1'
#
loop_
_entity.id
_entity.type
_entity.pdbx_description
1 polymer ?
#
loop_
_entity_poly.entity_id
_entity_poly.type
_entity_poly.pdbx_seq_one_letter_code
_entity_poly.pdbx_strand_id
1 'polypeptide(L)'
;MAQSTQTGPQHPLPRLAAVLRGQRKSGVRLRIPVLLTAPLLLLLAGCGAGGVSANSTAFRFSLSPGFASIDTNCTGCNATNALGRSVQKFTPTLPGGVGTVTWSLAGGDPVSGPGTISSTGEYIPPSYLTADRVEVVVTANLKPAVTASTALTLTPGFMQPLTPQNVALGANGQATITGYLAEAGGTTGINFALSNSPGGATGGLGTLSTPSCQRGTQAFTWCRVTYTAPATVPSTSATFIVATAGASASRTVSEVLVNAVGVSSNPTAHQAQMPVEVLLGSSGGNNIDYDAQGNQIVDCCSGTLGALIADGAGRQYLLSNNHVLAKSDQAGVGDAIVQPGLIDNNCTPNGDGPGTTPVASLTGWLALNSSATNADAAIAQVASRAVDPSGSILELGVRQQDGTLAAAPPGISSSGGKGEAAWLSQPVAKSGRTTGLTCANVSALDVDVHVDYYLDCAETRRYLTKIYTGQVAVSGNSFSDSGDSGALVVDAANAEPVGLYFAGGIDADGVSQAMANPVAEVLSELSAQVGGGASYRFVGAADHQVSCLNYGNNTVSAAQGRTLADAEIARAQQALAAARALINPAAGILGVSTGKSNDAAGESAVLIFVDENMTVSVPATVGGVRTQMIPTTAHAVAFGSAPQSASISTAPPLTAAALGPALAVKKQIAISMMQNPAFFAVGVAQSLDNPREAALVVYVDRNRVPADLPQTIGGLRARYVVMDRLHVTRAYAAPLTAGKHCMAHPLARPALGSTKPL
;
A
#
# COMPACT_ATOMS: atom_id res chain seq x y z
N MET A 1 -18.75 -33.63 -55.17
CA MET A 1 -20.07 -33.31 -55.75
C MET A 1 -20.51 -31.97 -55.20
N ALA A 2 -20.65 -31.05 -56.14
CA ALA A 2 -21.38 -29.77 -56.18
C ALA A 2 -21.06 -28.77 -55.02
N GLN A 3 -20.31 -27.66 -55.18
CA GLN A 3 -20.44 -26.45 -56.04
C GLN A 3 -21.82 -25.75 -55.93
N SER A 4 -21.78 -24.49 -55.41
CA SER A 4 -22.46 -23.29 -55.88
C SER A 4 -22.13 -22.13 -54.94
N THR A 5 -21.27 -21.17 -55.21
CA THR A 5 -21.23 -19.90 -55.97
C THR A 5 -22.48 -19.03 -55.86
N GLN A 6 -22.29 -17.79 -55.41
CA GLN A 6 -22.58 -16.48 -56.03
C GLN A 6 -22.77 -15.41 -54.94
N THR A 7 -22.00 -14.40 -54.96
CA THR A 7 -21.86 -13.07 -55.57
C THR A 7 -22.43 -11.94 -54.71
N GLY A 8 -21.61 -10.93 -54.49
CA GLY A 8 -21.96 -9.65 -53.84
C GLY A 8 -22.66 -8.68 -54.81
N PRO A 9 -22.86 -7.47 -54.37
CA PRO A 9 -22.13 -6.37 -55.04
C PRO A 9 -21.61 -5.26 -54.11
N GLN A 10 -20.64 -4.58 -54.69
CA GLN A 10 -19.89 -3.44 -54.20
C GLN A 10 -20.61 -2.08 -54.45
N HIS A 11 -20.19 -1.10 -53.57
CA HIS A 11 -19.93 0.33 -53.85
C HIS A 11 -21.10 1.33 -53.92
N PRO A 12 -20.84 2.66 -53.76
CA PRO A 12 -19.61 3.39 -53.40
C PRO A 12 -19.78 4.57 -52.41
N LEU A 13 -18.64 5.10 -51.99
CA LEU A 13 -18.45 6.43 -51.37
C LEU A 13 -18.77 7.59 -52.32
N PRO A 14 -19.01 8.80 -51.80
CA PRO A 14 -18.35 9.95 -52.39
C PRO A 14 -17.56 10.81 -51.40
N ARG A 15 -16.36 11.14 -51.81
CA ARG A 15 -15.59 12.33 -51.40
C ARG A 15 -16.25 13.56 -51.97
N LEU A 16 -16.20 14.67 -51.25
CA LEU A 16 -16.02 16.00 -51.87
C LEU A 16 -15.33 16.98 -50.94
N ALA A 17 -14.42 17.69 -51.54
CA ALA A 17 -13.45 18.61 -50.92
C ALA A 17 -13.96 20.05 -50.86
N ALA A 18 -13.33 20.77 -49.95
CA ALA A 18 -12.94 22.18 -49.96
C ALA A 18 -13.70 23.19 -50.85
N VAL A 19 -14.02 24.35 -50.25
CA VAL A 19 -13.73 25.69 -50.82
C VAL A 19 -13.71 26.75 -49.72
N LEU A 20 -12.78 27.65 -49.88
CA LEU A 20 -12.34 28.81 -49.12
C LEU A 20 -13.18 30.07 -49.26
N ARG A 21 -12.95 31.01 -48.35
CA ARG A 21 -13.07 32.51 -48.42
C ARG A 21 -14.46 33.09 -48.29
N GLY A 22 -14.70 34.07 -47.48
CA GLY A 22 -14.03 35.29 -47.22
C GLY A 22 -14.97 36.38 -46.74
N GLN A 23 -14.41 37.34 -46.05
CA GLN A 23 -14.82 38.76 -45.92
C GLN A 23 -15.95 39.22 -44.96
N ARG A 24 -15.53 39.85 -43.89
CA ARG A 24 -15.56 41.32 -43.57
C ARG A 24 -16.89 42.04 -43.37
N LYS A 25 -16.92 42.72 -42.20
CA LYS A 25 -17.44 44.06 -41.85
C LYS A 25 -18.92 44.25 -41.52
N SER A 26 -19.13 44.70 -40.30
CA SER A 26 -19.59 46.05 -39.83
C SER A 26 -20.15 45.88 -38.40
N GLY A 27 -19.87 46.62 -37.58
CA GLY A 27 -19.73 47.84 -36.87
C GLY A 27 -21.08 48.48 -36.51
N VAL A 28 -21.54 48.30 -35.22
CA VAL A 28 -22.48 49.25 -34.62
C VAL A 28 -22.01 49.60 -33.21
N ARG A 29 -21.70 50.88 -33.01
CA ARG A 29 -21.55 51.51 -31.70
C ARG A 29 -22.90 51.84 -31.11
N LEU A 30 -23.12 51.57 -29.83
CA LEU A 30 -24.11 52.30 -29.05
C LEU A 30 -23.54 52.62 -27.66
N ARG A 31 -23.86 53.88 -27.28
CA ARG A 31 -23.33 54.63 -26.16
C ARG A 31 -24.02 54.33 -24.84
N ILE A 32 -23.22 54.49 -23.79
CA ILE A 32 -23.41 54.56 -22.34
C ILE A 32 -24.65 55.41 -21.91
N PRO A 33 -25.24 55.13 -20.71
CA PRO A 33 -24.89 56.05 -19.63
C PRO A 33 -24.47 55.38 -18.31
N VAL A 34 -23.55 56.10 -17.67
CA VAL A 34 -23.02 55.98 -16.32
C VAL A 34 -24.13 56.19 -15.28
N LEU A 35 -24.18 55.33 -14.26
CA LEU A 35 -24.74 55.70 -12.95
C LEU A 35 -23.84 55.10 -11.86
N LEU A 36 -23.28 56.04 -11.07
CA LEU A 36 -22.52 55.74 -9.86
C LEU A 36 -23.37 55.13 -8.77
N THR A 37 -22.88 54.06 -8.13
CA THR A 37 -23.02 53.87 -6.68
C THR A 37 -21.77 53.14 -6.13
N ALA A 38 -21.32 53.62 -5.01
CA ALA A 38 -20.06 53.32 -4.34
C ALA A 38 -20.05 51.98 -3.56
N PRO A 39 -18.97 51.60 -2.87
CA PRO A 39 -18.36 50.28 -2.95
C PRO A 39 -18.71 49.42 -1.76
N LEU A 40 -18.84 48.13 -2.00
CA LEU A 40 -18.80 47.09 -0.96
C LEU A 40 -17.57 46.22 -1.20
N LEU A 41 -16.57 46.38 -0.32
CA LEU A 41 -15.39 45.56 -0.30
C LEU A 41 -15.78 44.08 0.00
N LEU A 42 -15.63 43.24 -0.98
CA LEU A 42 -15.52 41.79 -0.77
C LEU A 42 -14.06 41.39 -1.02
N LEU A 43 -13.40 40.95 0.03
CA LEU A 43 -12.11 40.28 -0.03
C LEU A 43 -12.30 38.92 -0.70
N LEU A 44 -11.96 38.83 -1.97
CA LEU A 44 -11.75 37.56 -2.66
C LEU A 44 -10.26 37.27 -2.62
N ALA A 45 -9.88 36.31 -1.82
CA ALA A 45 -8.58 35.67 -1.92
C ALA A 45 -8.51 34.91 -3.26
N GLY A 46 -7.92 35.51 -4.27
CA GLY A 46 -7.75 34.90 -5.57
C GLY A 46 -6.51 34.01 -5.60
N CYS A 47 -6.70 32.75 -5.95
CA CYS A 47 -5.62 31.88 -6.44
C CYS A 47 -5.11 32.45 -7.76
N GLY A 48 -3.91 32.99 -7.78
CA GLY A 48 -3.28 33.52 -8.97
C GLY A 48 -2.62 32.43 -9.81
N ALA A 49 -3.25 32.07 -10.93
CA ALA A 49 -2.53 31.45 -12.04
C ALA A 49 -1.72 32.53 -12.77
N GLY A 50 -0.40 32.36 -12.83
CA GLY A 50 0.50 33.33 -13.41
C GLY A 50 0.40 33.40 -14.92
N GLY A 51 -0.06 34.55 -15.44
CA GLY A 51 0.13 34.97 -16.82
C GLY A 51 1.44 35.76 -16.94
N VAL A 52 2.32 35.38 -17.84
CA VAL A 52 3.55 36.08 -18.18
C VAL A 52 3.23 37.39 -18.90
N SER A 53 3.58 38.48 -18.30
CA SER A 53 3.75 39.79 -18.99
C SER A 53 5.18 40.30 -18.77
N ALA A 54 5.82 40.64 -19.85
CA ALA A 54 7.20 41.10 -19.86
C ALA A 54 7.31 42.52 -19.26
N ASN A 55 8.42 42.75 -18.55
CA ASN A 55 8.93 44.03 -18.08
C ASN A 55 8.19 44.74 -16.93
N SER A 56 8.30 44.12 -15.75
CA SER A 56 8.57 44.88 -14.52
C SER A 56 9.45 43.99 -13.64
N THR A 57 10.49 44.54 -13.05
CA THR A 57 11.20 43.94 -11.90
C THR A 57 10.25 43.91 -10.73
N ALA A 58 9.23 43.09 -10.85
CA ALA A 58 8.22 42.90 -9.81
C ALA A 58 8.88 42.20 -8.62
N PHE A 59 8.87 42.90 -7.53
CA PHE A 59 9.21 42.42 -6.20
C PHE A 59 8.51 41.08 -5.94
N ARG A 60 9.22 40.00 -6.00
CA ARG A 60 8.68 38.66 -5.67
C ARG A 60 9.13 38.27 -4.28
N PHE A 61 8.23 38.40 -3.34
CA PHE A 61 8.38 37.81 -2.01
C PHE A 61 7.68 36.46 -2.01
N SER A 62 8.42 35.39 -1.77
CA SER A 62 7.89 34.03 -1.76
C SER A 62 8.55 33.18 -0.69
N LEU A 63 7.93 32.07 -0.35
CA LEU A 63 8.46 31.06 0.56
C LEU A 63 8.91 29.82 -0.20
N SER A 64 9.99 29.22 0.26
CA SER A 64 10.46 27.92 -0.16
C SER A 64 10.52 26.99 1.07
N PRO A 65 9.94 25.76 0.99
CA PRO A 65 9.13 25.24 -0.11
C PRO A 65 7.78 25.96 -0.24
N GLY A 66 7.23 26.00 -1.46
CA GLY A 66 5.92 26.60 -1.76
C GLY A 66 4.74 25.76 -1.23
N PHE A 67 4.98 24.57 -0.78
CA PHE A 67 4.11 23.71 0.02
C PHE A 67 4.98 22.68 0.74
N ALA A 68 4.51 22.12 1.83
CA ALA A 68 5.19 21.05 2.54
C ALA A 68 4.17 20.09 3.14
N SER A 69 4.60 18.84 3.35
CA SER A 69 3.89 17.87 4.16
C SER A 69 4.86 17.30 5.18
N ILE A 70 4.45 17.22 6.42
CA ILE A 70 5.29 16.72 7.51
C ILE A 70 4.47 15.78 8.39
N ASP A 71 5.06 14.64 8.67
CA ASP A 71 4.53 13.71 9.65
C ASP A 71 5.00 14.16 11.04
N THR A 72 4.09 14.35 11.97
CA THR A 72 4.39 14.89 13.30
C THR A 72 5.39 14.07 14.09
N ASN A 73 5.50 12.78 13.78
CA ASN A 73 6.41 11.84 14.43
C ASN A 73 7.46 11.24 13.49
N CYS A 74 7.60 11.74 12.29
CA CYS A 74 8.55 11.20 11.33
C CYS A 74 9.91 11.88 11.45
N THR A 75 10.94 11.07 11.61
CA THR A 75 12.33 11.53 11.72
C THR A 75 13.08 11.65 10.43
N GLY A 76 12.68 10.92 9.41
CA GLY A 76 13.33 10.98 8.10
C GLY A 76 12.60 11.87 7.11
N CYS A 77 11.52 12.52 7.52
CA CYS A 77 10.59 13.14 6.59
C CYS A 77 11.05 14.49 6.02
N ASN A 78 11.97 15.19 6.55
CA ASN A 78 12.59 16.38 5.96
C ASN A 78 13.89 16.75 6.66
N ALA A 79 13.80 17.22 7.90
CA ALA A 79 14.90 17.51 8.76
C ALA A 79 14.48 17.25 10.21
N THR A 80 15.45 17.04 11.07
CA THR A 80 15.23 16.97 12.51
C THR A 80 16.02 18.06 13.19
N ASN A 81 15.46 18.64 14.26
CA ASN A 81 16.22 19.54 15.12
C ASN A 81 17.17 18.78 16.06
N ALA A 82 17.93 19.49 16.87
CA ALA A 82 18.87 18.90 17.83
C ALA A 82 18.19 17.94 18.84
N LEU A 83 16.89 18.04 19.05
CA LEU A 83 16.07 17.14 19.88
C LEU A 83 15.53 15.96 19.10
N GLY A 84 15.84 15.86 17.80
CA GLY A 84 15.35 14.80 16.93
C GLY A 84 13.87 14.89 16.57
N ARG A 85 13.21 16.01 16.75
CA ARG A 85 11.83 16.23 16.32
C ARG A 85 11.74 16.55 14.85
N SER A 86 10.69 16.12 14.21
CA SER A 86 10.38 16.51 12.82
C SER A 86 10.32 18.03 12.71
N VAL A 87 10.98 18.57 11.70
CA VAL A 87 10.99 20.00 11.45
C VAL A 87 10.89 20.27 9.96
N GLN A 88 10.29 21.40 9.61
CA GLN A 88 10.27 21.91 8.26
C GLN A 88 10.90 23.31 8.24
N LYS A 89 11.96 23.47 7.47
CA LYS A 89 12.58 24.78 7.26
C LYS A 89 11.85 25.50 6.14
N PHE A 90 11.38 26.71 6.44
CA PHE A 90 10.87 27.66 5.45
C PHE A 90 11.88 28.79 5.25
N THR A 91 12.19 29.08 4.00
CA THR A 91 13.15 30.12 3.64
C THR A 91 12.43 31.17 2.79
N PRO A 92 12.40 32.42 3.23
CA PRO A 92 11.83 33.50 2.43
C PRO A 92 12.80 33.90 1.35
N THR A 93 12.31 34.12 0.12
CA THR A 93 13.08 34.76 -0.95
C THR A 93 12.91 36.25 -0.80
N LEU A 94 13.95 36.93 -0.35
CA LEU A 94 13.95 38.35 -0.14
C LEU A 94 14.49 39.08 -1.37
N PRO A 95 13.83 40.13 -1.87
CA PRO A 95 14.34 40.95 -2.93
C PRO A 95 15.61 41.69 -2.48
N GLY A 96 16.65 41.60 -3.27
CA GLY A 96 17.95 42.20 -2.93
C GLY A 96 18.70 41.50 -1.79
N GLY A 97 18.20 40.37 -1.28
CA GLY A 97 18.87 39.55 -0.24
C GLY A 97 18.91 40.21 1.15
N VAL A 98 18.17 41.30 1.38
CA VAL A 98 18.23 42.06 2.64
C VAL A 98 16.82 42.20 3.24
N GLY A 99 16.69 41.90 4.52
CA GLY A 99 15.47 42.11 5.28
C GLY A 99 15.27 41.01 6.36
N THR A 100 14.44 41.32 7.32
CA THR A 100 14.00 40.34 8.35
C THR A 100 12.52 40.12 8.21
N VAL A 101 12.10 38.86 8.38
CA VAL A 101 10.69 38.48 8.39
C VAL A 101 10.27 38.10 9.80
N THR A 102 8.99 38.32 10.09
CA THR A 102 8.32 37.74 11.22
C THR A 102 7.39 36.63 10.73
N TRP A 103 7.21 35.60 11.53
CA TRP A 103 6.45 34.42 11.16
C TRP A 103 5.13 34.36 11.92
N SER A 104 4.11 33.87 11.27
CA SER A 104 2.83 33.57 11.90
C SER A 104 2.26 32.26 11.35
N LEU A 105 1.48 31.57 12.17
CA LEU A 105 0.79 30.32 11.85
C LEU A 105 -0.71 30.54 11.99
N ALA A 106 -1.46 29.91 11.09
CA ALA A 106 -2.93 29.86 11.15
C ALA A 106 -3.41 28.45 10.79
N GLY A 107 -4.61 28.09 11.24
CA GLY A 107 -5.10 26.72 11.14
C GLY A 107 -4.50 25.83 12.23
N GLY A 108 -4.31 24.58 11.92
CA GLY A 108 -3.75 23.60 12.84
C GLY A 108 -4.81 22.69 13.47
N ASP A 109 -4.34 21.76 14.28
CA ASP A 109 -5.21 20.82 14.98
C ASP A 109 -6.06 21.54 16.05
N PRO A 110 -7.36 21.27 16.13
CA PRO A 110 -8.26 21.99 17.05
C PRO A 110 -7.91 21.80 18.55
N VAL A 111 -7.15 20.77 18.90
CA VAL A 111 -6.74 20.47 20.28
C VAL A 111 -5.27 20.80 20.52
N SER A 112 -4.37 20.32 19.66
CA SER A 112 -2.92 20.50 19.83
C SER A 112 -2.36 21.75 19.15
N GLY A 113 -3.17 22.43 18.35
CA GLY A 113 -2.82 23.70 17.70
C GLY A 113 -1.95 23.54 16.44
N PRO A 114 -1.44 24.66 15.91
CA PRO A 114 -0.68 24.70 14.67
C PRO A 114 0.79 24.28 14.81
N GLY A 115 1.28 23.95 15.98
CA GLY A 115 2.71 23.82 16.23
C GLY A 115 3.41 25.16 16.49
N THR A 116 4.72 25.22 16.27
CA THR A 116 5.53 26.41 16.51
C THR A 116 6.47 26.72 15.34
N ILE A 117 6.82 27.97 15.15
CA ILE A 117 7.81 28.40 14.17
C ILE A 117 8.81 29.34 14.80
N SER A 118 10.09 29.09 14.54
CA SER A 118 11.18 29.94 15.06
C SER A 118 11.34 31.22 14.26
N SER A 119 12.05 32.19 14.82
CA SER A 119 12.42 33.41 14.08
C SER A 119 13.25 33.15 12.82
N THR A 120 13.87 32.00 12.73
CA THR A 120 14.65 31.57 11.56
C THR A 120 13.83 30.78 10.53
N GLY A 121 12.52 30.58 10.76
CA GLY A 121 11.62 29.86 9.87
C GLY A 121 11.68 28.33 10.02
N GLU A 122 12.17 27.82 11.13
CA GLU A 122 12.10 26.41 11.45
C GLU A 122 10.77 26.12 12.15
N TYR A 123 9.94 25.35 11.47
CA TYR A 123 8.63 24.91 11.97
C TYR A 123 8.74 23.56 12.66
N ILE A 124 8.11 23.43 13.80
CA ILE A 124 8.00 22.20 14.58
C ILE A 124 6.50 21.89 14.75
N PRO A 125 6.04 20.72 14.29
CA PRO A 125 4.64 20.33 14.43
C PRO A 125 4.26 20.10 15.92
N PRO A 126 2.96 20.08 16.24
CA PRO A 126 2.51 19.63 17.55
C PRO A 126 2.90 18.17 17.80
N SER A 127 2.92 17.74 19.04
CA SER A 127 3.35 16.39 19.42
C SER A 127 2.36 15.28 19.00
N TYR A 128 1.11 15.63 18.73
CA TYR A 128 0.06 14.73 18.25
C TYR A 128 -0.96 15.51 17.44
N LEU A 129 -1.74 14.78 16.65
CA LEU A 129 -2.91 15.31 15.94
C LEU A 129 -4.16 14.51 16.35
N THR A 130 -5.30 15.19 16.35
CA THR A 130 -6.61 14.56 16.58
C THR A 130 -7.32 14.21 15.28
N ALA A 131 -6.77 14.64 14.13
CA ALA A 131 -7.24 14.34 12.79
C ALA A 131 -6.11 13.76 11.94
N ASP A 132 -6.49 13.01 10.90
CA ASP A 132 -5.54 12.35 10.00
C ASP A 132 -4.74 13.29 9.13
N ARG A 133 -5.29 14.45 8.94
CA ARG A 133 -4.70 15.51 8.14
C ARG A 133 -5.11 16.84 8.73
N VAL A 134 -4.14 17.67 8.95
CA VAL A 134 -4.32 19.02 9.47
C VAL A 134 -3.59 19.99 8.56
N GLU A 135 -4.25 21.06 8.17
CA GLU A 135 -3.63 22.12 7.39
C GLU A 135 -3.18 23.26 8.30
N VAL A 136 -1.94 23.67 8.10
CA VAL A 136 -1.35 24.85 8.72
C VAL A 136 -0.93 25.82 7.63
N VAL A 137 -1.31 27.07 7.75
CA VAL A 137 -0.82 28.14 6.86
C VAL A 137 0.36 28.82 7.54
N VAL A 138 1.52 28.71 6.94
CA VAL A 138 2.75 29.37 7.37
C VAL A 138 2.89 30.66 6.60
N THR A 139 2.99 31.78 7.30
CA THR A 139 3.10 33.11 6.71
C THR A 139 4.35 33.82 7.19
N ALA A 140 5.14 34.29 6.25
CA ALA A 140 6.23 35.21 6.50
C ALA A 140 5.77 36.65 6.22
N ASN A 141 5.99 37.53 7.16
CA ASN A 141 5.63 38.95 7.08
C ASN A 141 6.90 39.78 6.97
N LEU A 142 7.09 40.39 5.84
CA LEU A 142 8.12 41.41 5.59
C LEU A 142 7.48 42.80 5.71
N LYS A 143 8.10 43.73 6.47
CA LYS A 143 7.53 45.05 6.81
C LYS A 143 6.86 45.83 5.66
N PRO A 144 5.89 46.69 5.99
CA PRO A 144 4.62 46.40 6.65
C PRO A 144 3.56 46.11 5.58
N ALA A 145 2.99 44.99 5.56
CA ALA A 145 1.94 44.53 4.64
C ALA A 145 2.37 43.71 3.40
N VAL A 146 3.61 43.29 3.32
CA VAL A 146 4.02 42.31 2.31
C VAL A 146 4.15 40.94 2.97
N THR A 147 3.30 40.00 2.57
CA THR A 147 3.27 38.66 3.12
C THR A 147 3.50 37.60 2.04
N ALA A 148 4.11 36.49 2.41
CA ALA A 148 4.15 35.31 1.61
C ALA A 148 3.67 34.14 2.47
N SER A 149 2.71 33.37 1.99
CA SER A 149 2.14 32.24 2.71
C SER A 149 2.31 30.96 1.93
N THR A 150 2.41 29.86 2.66
CA THR A 150 2.45 28.51 2.10
C THR A 150 1.58 27.58 2.95
N ALA A 151 0.98 26.59 2.31
CA ALA A 151 0.27 25.54 3.02
C ALA A 151 1.24 24.46 3.49
N LEU A 152 1.03 24.00 4.70
CA LEU A 152 1.73 22.88 5.31
C LEU A 152 0.69 21.85 5.76
N THR A 153 0.78 20.66 5.20
CA THR A 153 -0.04 19.53 5.63
C THR A 153 0.68 18.78 6.74
N LEU A 154 -0.01 18.56 7.85
CA LEU A 154 0.45 17.71 8.94
C LEU A 154 -0.29 16.38 8.89
N THR A 155 0.44 15.30 9.09
CA THR A 155 -0.08 13.95 9.27
C THR A 155 0.35 13.38 10.61
N PRO A 156 -0.46 12.51 11.27
CA PRO A 156 -0.06 11.88 12.52
C PRO A 156 1.20 11.04 12.34
N GLY A 157 1.99 10.94 13.39
CA GLY A 157 3.14 10.04 13.45
C GLY A 157 2.73 8.59 13.26
N PHE A 158 3.55 7.89 12.49
CA PHE A 158 3.23 6.57 12.00
C PHE A 158 3.84 5.49 12.89
N MET A 159 3.00 4.68 13.51
CA MET A 159 3.39 3.40 14.08
C MET A 159 2.98 2.31 13.09
N GLN A 160 3.97 1.52 12.63
CA GLN A 160 3.70 0.41 11.74
C GLN A 160 2.83 -0.65 12.44
N PRO A 161 2.04 -1.44 11.70
CA PRO A 161 1.38 -2.60 12.26
C PRO A 161 2.35 -3.49 13.01
N LEU A 162 1.88 -4.13 14.07
CA LEU A 162 2.69 -5.08 14.81
C LEU A 162 3.05 -6.28 13.93
N THR A 163 4.21 -6.83 14.14
CA THR A 163 4.65 -8.03 13.45
C THR A 163 4.86 -9.18 14.44
N PRO A 164 4.19 -10.32 14.28
CA PRO A 164 3.05 -10.56 13.41
C PRO A 164 1.80 -9.80 13.85
N GLN A 165 0.91 -9.44 12.91
CA GLN A 165 -0.40 -8.83 13.24
C GLN A 165 -1.38 -9.84 13.78
N ASN A 166 -1.26 -11.09 13.33
CA ASN A 166 -2.13 -12.17 13.72
C ASN A 166 -1.26 -13.38 14.07
N VAL A 167 -1.60 -14.03 15.16
CA VAL A 167 -0.94 -15.27 15.56
C VAL A 167 -1.95 -16.18 16.25
N ALA A 168 -1.84 -17.48 16.06
CA ALA A 168 -2.67 -18.46 16.75
C ALA A 168 -1.80 -19.35 17.63
N LEU A 169 -2.15 -19.49 18.90
CA LEU A 169 -1.37 -20.19 19.90
C LEU A 169 -2.23 -21.19 20.68
N GLY A 170 -1.65 -22.34 20.97
CA GLY A 170 -2.18 -23.26 21.98
C GLY A 170 -1.85 -22.82 23.43
N ALA A 171 -2.25 -23.63 24.38
CA ALA A 171 -1.91 -23.41 25.79
C ALA A 171 -0.39 -23.31 25.99
N ASN A 172 0.06 -22.34 26.79
CA ASN A 172 1.47 -22.02 27.04
C ASN A 172 2.27 -21.64 25.76
N GLY A 173 1.64 -21.51 24.62
CA GLY A 173 2.31 -21.07 23.38
C GLY A 173 2.86 -19.65 23.51
N GLN A 174 3.96 -19.37 22.83
CA GLN A 174 4.62 -18.06 22.89
C GLN A 174 4.75 -17.46 21.49
N ALA A 175 4.62 -16.14 21.42
CA ALA A 175 4.92 -15.37 20.21
C ALA A 175 5.67 -14.11 20.57
N THR A 176 6.67 -13.78 19.76
CA THR A 176 7.37 -12.49 19.86
C THR A 176 6.69 -11.49 18.95
N ILE A 177 6.17 -10.43 19.54
CA ILE A 177 5.50 -9.34 18.84
C ILE A 177 6.45 -8.15 18.78
N THR A 178 6.64 -7.62 17.60
CA THR A 178 7.53 -6.48 17.36
C THR A 178 6.71 -5.29 16.88
N GLY A 179 6.91 -4.15 17.51
CA GLY A 179 6.35 -2.87 17.10
C GLY A 179 7.43 -1.92 16.63
N TYR A 180 7.12 -1.16 15.59
CA TYR A 180 8.01 -0.16 15.00
C TYR A 180 7.34 1.19 15.00
N LEU A 181 8.09 2.18 15.46
CA LEU A 181 7.68 3.57 15.49
C LEU A 181 8.71 4.40 14.73
N ALA A 182 8.30 5.01 13.63
CA ALA A 182 9.06 6.07 13.02
C ALA A 182 8.86 7.33 13.87
N GLU A 183 9.87 7.73 14.62
CA GLU A 183 9.79 8.90 15.50
C GLU A 183 11.04 9.75 15.46
N ALA A 184 10.81 11.06 15.63
CA ALA A 184 11.86 12.02 15.72
C ALA A 184 12.53 11.97 17.10
N GLY A 185 13.70 11.36 17.18
CA GLY A 185 14.61 11.47 18.30
C GLY A 185 14.04 11.10 19.67
N GLY A 186 12.97 10.31 19.69
CA GLY A 186 12.16 10.07 20.85
C GLY A 186 12.85 9.33 21.97
N THR A 187 12.52 9.72 23.15
CA THR A 187 12.63 8.94 24.38
C THR A 187 11.38 8.09 24.59
N THR A 188 10.44 8.18 23.68
CA THR A 188 9.15 7.51 23.72
C THR A 188 9.31 6.08 23.23
N GLY A 189 9.13 5.12 24.11
CA GLY A 189 9.03 3.72 23.77
C GLY A 189 7.63 3.37 23.24
N ILE A 190 7.51 2.17 22.73
CA ILE A 190 6.22 1.57 22.43
C ILE A 190 5.70 0.89 23.70
N ASN A 191 4.51 1.26 24.13
CA ASN A 191 3.82 0.60 25.23
C ASN A 191 2.94 -0.52 24.68
N PHE A 192 3.07 -1.71 25.27
CA PHE A 192 2.26 -2.87 24.93
C PHE A 192 1.29 -3.17 26.07
N ALA A 193 0.06 -3.46 25.73
CA ALA A 193 -0.97 -3.87 26.68
C ALA A 193 -1.81 -5.01 26.11
N LEU A 194 -2.32 -5.87 26.97
CA LEU A 194 -3.31 -6.86 26.61
C LEU A 194 -4.70 -6.27 26.68
N SER A 195 -5.54 -6.65 25.73
CA SER A 195 -6.92 -6.24 25.64
C SER A 195 -7.81 -7.39 25.19
N ASN A 196 -9.05 -7.38 25.63
CA ASN A 196 -10.07 -8.33 25.16
C ASN A 196 -10.81 -7.81 23.90
N SER A 197 -10.45 -6.64 23.41
CA SER A 197 -11.03 -6.05 22.22
C SER A 197 -10.00 -5.20 21.46
N PRO A 198 -10.14 -5.02 20.17
CA PRO A 198 -9.29 -4.09 19.40
C PRO A 198 -9.40 -2.64 19.92
N GLY A 199 -10.51 -2.30 20.56
CA GLY A 199 -10.79 -0.97 21.11
C GLY A 199 -9.99 -0.61 22.36
N GLY A 200 -9.28 -1.54 23.01
CA GLY A 200 -8.29 -1.26 24.03
C GLY A 200 -8.80 -1.23 25.47
N ALA A 201 -9.93 -1.88 25.77
CA ALA A 201 -10.27 -2.17 27.17
C ALA A 201 -9.16 -3.06 27.77
N THR A 202 -8.76 -2.76 29.01
CA THR A 202 -7.83 -3.61 29.77
C THR A 202 -8.47 -4.98 30.00
N GLY A 203 -7.69 -6.04 29.85
CA GLY A 203 -8.15 -7.41 29.93
C GLY A 203 -7.39 -8.24 28.90
N GLY A 204 -7.91 -9.38 28.59
CA GLY A 204 -7.27 -10.29 27.65
C GLY A 204 -6.61 -11.47 28.35
N LEU A 205 -6.26 -12.46 27.57
CA LEU A 205 -5.70 -13.71 28.03
C LEU A 205 -4.18 -13.70 27.94
N GLY A 206 -3.52 -14.39 28.87
CA GLY A 206 -2.08 -14.56 28.82
C GLY A 206 -1.28 -13.45 29.49
N THR A 207 -0.01 -13.40 29.18
CA THR A 207 0.94 -12.43 29.76
C THR A 207 1.89 -11.85 28.73
N LEU A 208 2.36 -10.66 28.98
CA LEU A 208 3.42 -10.01 28.19
C LEU A 208 4.70 -9.92 29.00
N SER A 209 5.84 -10.19 28.39
CA SER A 209 7.14 -9.85 28.97
C SER A 209 7.34 -8.33 29.07
N THR A 210 8.35 -7.91 29.82
CA THR A 210 8.82 -6.52 29.75
C THR A 210 9.26 -6.22 28.33
N PRO A 211 8.80 -5.11 27.72
CA PRO A 211 9.25 -4.71 26.40
C PRO A 211 10.75 -4.47 26.36
N SER A 212 11.42 -5.01 25.35
CA SER A 212 12.81 -4.70 25.01
C SER A 212 12.84 -3.79 23.82
N CYS A 213 13.26 -2.54 24.02
CA CYS A 213 13.26 -1.52 23.00
C CYS A 213 14.69 -1.22 22.53
N GLN A 214 14.87 -1.02 21.25
CA GLN A 214 16.12 -0.55 20.68
C GLN A 214 15.85 0.63 19.75
N ARG A 215 16.82 1.50 19.68
CA ARG A 215 16.82 2.66 18.82
C ARG A 215 17.75 2.39 17.66
N GLY A 216 17.22 2.45 16.45
CA GLY A 216 18.04 2.38 15.24
C GLY A 216 18.84 3.66 15.04
N THR A 217 19.93 3.55 14.28
CA THR A 217 20.79 4.70 13.93
C THR A 217 20.08 5.74 13.06
N GLN A 218 18.94 5.38 12.47
CA GLN A 218 18.12 6.23 11.61
C GLN A 218 16.79 6.63 12.23
N ALA A 219 16.76 6.80 13.56
CA ALA A 219 15.62 7.38 14.24
C ALA A 219 14.33 6.54 14.20
N PHE A 220 14.48 5.23 14.22
CA PHE A 220 13.38 4.30 14.52
C PHE A 220 13.52 3.81 15.96
N THR A 221 12.41 3.74 16.66
CA THR A 221 12.30 2.93 17.85
C THR A 221 11.54 1.67 17.49
N TRP A 222 12.12 0.52 17.80
CA TRP A 222 11.40 -0.73 17.74
C TRP A 222 11.48 -1.41 19.10
N CYS A 223 10.39 -2.04 19.46
CA CYS A 223 10.25 -2.75 20.71
C CYS A 223 9.75 -4.16 20.46
N ARG A 224 10.26 -5.11 21.23
CA ARG A 224 9.79 -6.49 21.25
C ARG A 224 9.16 -6.80 22.58
N VAL A 225 8.09 -7.58 22.54
CA VAL A 225 7.46 -8.18 23.70
C VAL A 225 7.17 -9.64 23.39
N THR A 226 7.38 -10.51 24.35
CA THR A 226 6.96 -11.90 24.23
C THR A 226 5.60 -12.05 24.89
N TYR A 227 4.64 -12.48 24.10
CA TYR A 227 3.35 -12.92 24.60
C TYR A 227 3.41 -14.39 24.96
N THR A 228 2.82 -14.78 26.10
CA THR A 228 2.63 -16.17 26.53
C THR A 228 1.16 -16.45 26.75
N ALA A 229 0.62 -17.42 26.03
CA ALA A 229 -0.76 -17.85 26.19
C ALA A 229 -0.98 -18.54 27.54
N PRO A 230 -2.19 -18.46 28.14
CA PRO A 230 -2.48 -19.13 29.40
C PRO A 230 -2.42 -20.66 29.25
N ALA A 231 -2.16 -21.35 30.40
CA ALA A 231 -2.09 -22.79 30.43
C ALA A 231 -3.45 -23.48 30.15
N THR A 232 -4.56 -22.79 30.44
CA THR A 232 -5.90 -23.25 30.15
C THR A 232 -6.63 -22.20 29.35
N VAL A 233 -7.02 -22.50 28.13
CA VAL A 233 -7.69 -21.57 27.23
C VAL A 233 -9.04 -22.11 26.78
N PRO A 234 -10.05 -21.23 26.63
CA PRO A 234 -11.33 -21.60 26.02
C PRO A 234 -11.15 -21.99 24.54
N SER A 235 -12.08 -22.77 24.03
CA SER A 235 -12.04 -23.25 22.64
C SER A 235 -12.08 -22.16 21.57
N THR A 236 -12.52 -20.95 21.91
CA THR A 236 -12.59 -19.80 21.00
C THR A 236 -12.33 -18.53 21.80
N SER A 237 -11.10 -18.08 21.86
CA SER A 237 -10.75 -16.84 22.54
C SER A 237 -9.71 -16.07 21.74
N ALA A 238 -10.00 -14.81 21.51
CA ALA A 238 -9.04 -13.86 20.97
C ALA A 238 -8.59 -12.93 22.07
N THR A 239 -7.30 -12.62 22.10
CA THR A 239 -6.74 -11.52 22.85
C THR A 239 -6.03 -10.59 21.90
N PHE A 240 -5.96 -9.33 22.26
CA PHE A 240 -5.36 -8.31 21.42
C PHE A 240 -4.16 -7.72 22.14
N ILE A 241 -3.03 -7.68 21.46
CA ILE A 241 -1.87 -6.94 21.93
C ILE A 241 -1.95 -5.57 21.30
N VAL A 242 -2.20 -4.58 22.12
CA VAL A 242 -2.33 -3.18 21.69
C VAL A 242 -1.01 -2.48 21.94
N ALA A 243 -0.42 -1.95 20.90
CA ALA A 243 0.76 -1.11 20.97
C ALA A 243 0.37 0.36 20.81
N THR A 244 0.90 1.21 21.68
CA THR A 244 0.69 2.66 21.64
C THR A 244 2.03 3.38 21.76
N ALA A 245 2.19 4.46 21.03
CA ALA A 245 3.39 5.29 21.05
C ALA A 245 3.13 6.58 21.82
N GLY A 246 3.70 6.68 23.01
CA GLY A 246 3.65 7.88 23.85
C GLY A 246 2.23 8.40 24.09
N ALA A 247 2.06 9.71 24.02
CA ALA A 247 0.76 10.39 24.12
C ALA A 247 0.07 10.55 22.76
N SER A 248 0.65 10.03 21.68
CA SER A 248 0.08 10.16 20.35
C SER A 248 -1.11 9.22 20.16
N ALA A 249 -2.02 9.61 19.27
CA ALA A 249 -3.12 8.76 18.84
C ALA A 249 -2.66 7.56 18.01
N SER A 250 -1.36 7.45 17.71
CA SER A 250 -0.78 6.37 16.92
C SER A 250 -0.86 5.06 17.70
N ARG A 251 -1.63 4.14 17.16
CA ARG A 251 -1.96 2.88 17.79
C ARG A 251 -2.01 1.78 16.74
N THR A 252 -1.53 0.60 17.10
CA THR A 252 -1.65 -0.59 16.29
C THR A 252 -1.95 -1.80 17.16
N VAL A 253 -2.44 -2.86 16.52
CA VAL A 253 -2.94 -4.05 17.21
C VAL A 253 -2.39 -5.31 16.57
N SER A 254 -2.05 -6.31 17.40
CA SER A 254 -1.87 -7.69 16.97
C SER A 254 -2.96 -8.54 17.61
N GLU A 255 -3.65 -9.35 16.81
CA GLU A 255 -4.59 -10.32 17.33
C GLU A 255 -3.88 -11.63 17.62
N VAL A 256 -4.10 -12.17 18.81
CA VAL A 256 -3.66 -13.50 19.17
C VAL A 256 -4.88 -14.36 19.39
N LEU A 257 -5.08 -15.32 18.51
CA LEU A 257 -6.11 -16.35 18.70
C LEU A 257 -5.57 -17.41 19.65
N VAL A 258 -6.04 -17.40 20.88
CA VAL A 258 -5.67 -18.35 21.91
C VAL A 258 -6.73 -19.45 21.96
N ASN A 259 -6.37 -20.66 21.58
CA ASN A 259 -7.29 -21.78 21.58
C ASN A 259 -6.64 -23.06 22.10
N ALA A 260 -7.46 -23.99 22.60
CA ALA A 260 -6.99 -25.26 23.18
C ALA A 260 -6.35 -26.21 22.14
N VAL A 261 -6.57 -25.98 20.87
CA VAL A 261 -6.11 -26.83 19.76
C VAL A 261 -5.01 -26.15 18.95
N GLY A 262 -4.30 -25.21 19.53
CA GLY A 262 -3.23 -24.43 18.90
C GLY A 262 -3.21 -24.51 17.36
N VAL A 263 -3.49 -23.39 16.71
CA VAL A 263 -3.12 -23.23 15.30
C VAL A 263 -2.00 -22.21 15.32
N SER A 264 -0.84 -22.58 14.86
CA SER A 264 0.25 -21.63 14.73
C SER A 264 0.65 -21.54 13.26
N SER A 265 0.52 -20.36 12.67
CA SER A 265 1.53 -19.99 11.71
C SER A 265 2.84 -19.82 12.47
N ASN A 266 3.90 -20.49 12.01
CA ASN A 266 5.20 -20.43 12.68
C ASN A 266 6.23 -19.75 11.75
N PRO A 267 6.28 -18.40 11.73
CA PRO A 267 7.24 -17.70 10.88
C PRO A 267 8.70 -18.16 11.10
N THR A 268 9.03 -18.65 12.30
CA THR A 268 10.37 -19.18 12.56
C THR A 268 10.66 -20.48 11.81
N ALA A 269 9.64 -21.29 11.50
CA ALA A 269 9.80 -22.47 10.66
C ALA A 269 10.15 -22.11 9.22
N HIS A 270 9.67 -20.98 8.73
CA HIS A 270 10.00 -20.47 7.39
C HIS A 270 11.42 -19.93 7.29
N GLN A 271 12.02 -19.54 8.41
CA GLN A 271 13.38 -18.99 8.51
C GLN A 271 14.42 -20.05 8.87
N ALA A 272 13.98 -21.18 9.37
CA ALA A 272 14.89 -22.23 9.83
C ALA A 272 15.58 -22.94 8.66
N GLN A 273 16.79 -23.42 8.90
CA GLN A 273 17.46 -24.35 7.99
C GLN A 273 16.66 -25.66 7.91
N MET A 274 16.38 -26.11 6.71
CA MET A 274 15.65 -27.34 6.45
C MET A 274 16.62 -28.46 6.04
N PRO A 275 16.25 -29.72 6.33
CA PRO A 275 16.96 -30.87 5.75
C PRO A 275 16.81 -30.89 4.23
N VAL A 276 17.49 -31.79 3.54
CA VAL A 276 17.29 -32.03 2.11
C VAL A 276 15.83 -32.24 1.75
N GLU A 277 15.45 -31.84 0.53
CA GLU A 277 14.06 -31.68 0.08
C GLU A 277 13.38 -30.52 0.78
N VAL A 278 13.98 -29.35 0.62
CA VAL A 278 13.50 -28.07 1.15
C VAL A 278 12.07 -27.80 0.68
N LEU A 279 11.23 -27.38 1.61
CA LEU A 279 9.87 -26.90 1.32
C LEU A 279 9.91 -25.43 0.92
N LEU A 280 9.03 -25.05 0.00
CA LEU A 280 8.89 -23.69 -0.50
C LEU A 280 8.09 -22.81 0.48
N GLY A 281 7.97 -21.52 0.19
CA GLY A 281 7.47 -20.56 1.17
C GLY A 281 8.49 -20.25 2.28
N SER A 282 9.68 -20.81 2.19
CA SER A 282 10.77 -20.65 3.15
C SER A 282 11.79 -19.58 2.72
N SER A 283 12.62 -19.19 3.69
CA SER A 283 13.75 -18.27 3.50
C SER A 283 14.71 -18.78 2.45
N GLY A 284 15.13 -17.91 1.55
CA GLY A 284 16.19 -18.19 0.59
C GLY A 284 16.59 -16.98 -0.22
N GLY A 285 17.62 -17.14 -1.02
CA GLY A 285 18.13 -16.06 -1.86
C GLY A 285 19.48 -16.40 -2.47
N ASN A 286 20.08 -15.42 -3.12
CA ASN A 286 21.39 -15.55 -3.71
C ASN A 286 22.48 -15.60 -2.62
N ASN A 287 23.41 -16.56 -2.73
CA ASN A 287 24.47 -16.76 -1.74
C ASN A 287 25.49 -15.62 -1.63
N ILE A 288 25.44 -14.69 -2.57
CA ILE A 288 26.32 -13.50 -2.56
C ILE A 288 25.52 -12.20 -2.42
N ASP A 289 24.27 -12.28 -1.90
CA ASP A 289 23.44 -11.09 -1.68
C ASP A 289 23.78 -10.42 -0.34
N TYR A 290 24.98 -9.82 -0.30
CA TYR A 290 25.49 -9.06 0.83
C TYR A 290 26.33 -7.87 0.37
N ASP A 291 26.44 -6.88 1.23
CA ASP A 291 27.38 -5.78 1.08
C ASP A 291 28.61 -6.00 1.96
N ALA A 292 29.80 -5.66 1.46
CA ALA A 292 31.06 -5.85 2.16
C ALA A 292 31.92 -4.58 2.15
N GLN A 293 32.61 -4.33 3.26
CA GLN A 293 33.65 -3.32 3.37
C GLN A 293 35.00 -4.02 3.56
N GLY A 294 35.82 -4.05 2.51
CA GLY A 294 37.01 -4.88 2.49
C GLY A 294 36.63 -6.37 2.55
N ASN A 295 37.14 -7.08 3.54
CA ASN A 295 36.86 -8.51 3.76
C ASN A 295 35.74 -8.76 4.78
N GLN A 296 35.05 -7.70 5.26
CA GLN A 296 34.02 -7.83 6.26
C GLN A 296 32.65 -7.60 5.62
N ILE A 297 31.77 -8.58 5.76
CA ILE A 297 30.35 -8.41 5.39
C ILE A 297 29.71 -7.45 6.39
N VAL A 298 29.09 -6.40 5.90
CA VAL A 298 28.45 -5.37 6.73
C VAL A 298 26.95 -5.58 6.83
N ASP A 299 26.35 -6.18 5.82
CA ASP A 299 24.94 -6.57 5.81
C ASP A 299 24.64 -7.62 4.73
N CYS A 300 23.45 -8.19 4.78
CA CYS A 300 22.95 -9.16 3.82
C CYS A 300 21.45 -9.12 3.71
N CYS A 301 20.93 -9.63 2.62
CA CYS A 301 19.50 -9.73 2.41
C CYS A 301 19.05 -11.12 1.91
N SER A 302 17.73 -11.34 1.98
CA SER A 302 17.09 -12.55 1.50
C SER A 302 15.60 -12.30 1.27
N GLY A 303 14.94 -13.26 0.67
CA GLY A 303 13.51 -13.27 0.44
C GLY A 303 12.93 -14.66 0.62
N THR A 304 11.93 -14.99 -0.19
CA THR A 304 11.19 -16.26 -0.13
C THR A 304 11.47 -17.09 -1.39
N LEU A 305 11.72 -18.38 -1.20
CA LEU A 305 11.68 -19.39 -2.27
C LEU A 305 10.20 -19.69 -2.57
N GLY A 306 9.68 -19.14 -3.67
CA GLY A 306 8.23 -19.04 -3.85
C GLY A 306 7.56 -20.29 -4.34
N ALA A 307 7.95 -20.79 -5.50
CA ALA A 307 7.30 -21.89 -6.18
C ALA A 307 8.27 -22.76 -6.95
N LEU A 308 7.79 -23.95 -7.36
CA LEU A 308 8.48 -24.82 -8.30
C LEU A 308 7.77 -24.78 -9.65
N ILE A 309 8.52 -24.58 -10.72
CA ILE A 309 8.03 -24.67 -12.08
C ILE A 309 8.84 -25.71 -12.85
N ALA A 310 8.27 -26.26 -13.92
CA ALA A 310 8.93 -27.19 -14.79
C ALA A 310 8.82 -26.78 -16.26
N ASP A 311 9.85 -27.07 -17.04
CA ASP A 311 9.82 -26.91 -18.49
C ASP A 311 9.22 -28.15 -19.19
N GLY A 312 9.07 -28.07 -20.52
CA GLY A 312 8.52 -29.17 -21.32
C GLY A 312 9.35 -30.45 -21.31
N ALA A 313 10.60 -30.41 -20.83
CA ALA A 313 11.47 -31.58 -20.66
C ALA A 313 11.41 -32.13 -19.21
N GLY A 314 10.61 -31.54 -18.33
CA GLY A 314 10.46 -31.96 -16.94
C GLY A 314 11.59 -31.49 -16.03
N ARG A 315 12.47 -30.59 -16.47
CA ARG A 315 13.48 -29.97 -15.60
C ARG A 315 12.78 -28.97 -14.70
N GLN A 316 13.11 -29.04 -13.40
CA GLN A 316 12.48 -28.21 -12.37
C GLN A 316 13.34 -27.00 -12.03
N TYR A 317 12.67 -25.88 -11.77
CA TYR A 317 13.28 -24.59 -11.43
C TYR A 317 12.54 -23.96 -10.24
N LEU A 318 13.30 -23.44 -9.29
CA LEU A 318 12.79 -22.50 -8.30
C LEU A 318 12.37 -21.22 -9.01
N LEU A 319 11.19 -20.72 -8.65
CA LEU A 319 10.68 -19.41 -9.04
C LEU A 319 10.65 -18.49 -7.83
N SER A 320 11.20 -17.29 -7.98
CA SER A 320 11.10 -16.19 -7.04
C SER A 320 11.30 -14.87 -7.78
N ASN A 321 11.46 -13.76 -7.08
CA ASN A 321 11.72 -12.48 -7.73
C ASN A 321 13.17 -12.33 -8.23
N ASN A 322 13.36 -11.46 -9.24
CA ASN A 322 14.68 -11.02 -9.67
C ASN A 322 15.44 -10.38 -8.52
N HIS A 323 14.82 -9.43 -7.80
CA HIS A 323 15.50 -8.77 -6.70
C HIS A 323 15.90 -9.73 -5.55
N VAL A 324 15.32 -10.94 -5.47
CA VAL A 324 15.67 -11.99 -4.49
C VAL A 324 16.75 -12.92 -5.02
N LEU A 325 16.56 -13.52 -6.20
CA LEU A 325 17.53 -14.49 -6.73
C LEU A 325 18.63 -13.85 -7.57
N ALA A 326 18.34 -12.74 -8.26
CA ALA A 326 19.28 -12.08 -9.15
C ALA A 326 19.75 -10.70 -8.63
N LYS A 327 19.51 -10.38 -7.34
CA LYS A 327 20.07 -9.20 -6.66
C LYS A 327 19.76 -7.88 -7.38
N SER A 328 18.54 -7.70 -7.89
CA SER A 328 18.18 -6.54 -8.72
C SER A 328 19.11 -6.36 -9.93
N ASP A 329 19.21 -7.38 -10.79
CA ASP A 329 20.07 -7.47 -12.01
C ASP A 329 21.58 -7.55 -11.75
N GLN A 330 22.04 -7.75 -10.51
CA GLN A 330 23.47 -7.75 -10.18
C GLN A 330 24.09 -9.14 -10.11
N ALA A 331 23.31 -10.21 -10.26
CA ALA A 331 23.77 -11.59 -10.16
C ALA A 331 24.35 -12.11 -11.48
N GLY A 332 25.05 -13.21 -11.39
CA GLY A 332 25.55 -14.00 -12.52
C GLY A 332 24.74 -15.29 -12.72
N VAL A 333 24.55 -15.70 -13.97
CA VAL A 333 24.02 -17.05 -14.24
C VAL A 333 25.00 -18.07 -13.65
N GLY A 334 24.47 -19.04 -12.91
CA GLY A 334 25.25 -20.03 -12.16
C GLY A 334 25.43 -19.73 -10.69
N ASP A 335 25.06 -18.52 -10.23
CA ASP A 335 25.11 -18.19 -8.81
C ASP A 335 24.31 -19.20 -7.97
N ALA A 336 24.86 -19.57 -6.82
CA ALA A 336 24.19 -20.49 -5.90
C ALA A 336 23.00 -19.82 -5.20
N ILE A 337 21.87 -20.50 -5.22
CA ILE A 337 20.69 -20.14 -4.42
C ILE A 337 20.68 -21.03 -3.19
N VAL A 338 20.53 -20.41 -2.02
CA VAL A 338 20.68 -21.08 -0.72
C VAL A 338 19.40 -21.05 0.11
N GLN A 339 19.28 -22.03 1.02
CA GLN A 339 18.26 -22.11 2.06
C GLN A 339 18.95 -22.53 3.39
N PRO A 340 18.71 -21.79 4.49
CA PRO A 340 18.00 -20.52 4.51
C PRO A 340 18.77 -19.42 3.78
N GLY A 341 18.11 -18.31 3.50
CA GLY A 341 18.79 -17.14 2.98
C GLY A 341 19.81 -16.54 3.97
N LEU A 342 20.72 -15.73 3.47
CA LEU A 342 21.85 -15.22 4.27
C LEU A 342 21.43 -14.53 5.57
N ILE A 343 20.31 -13.80 5.55
CA ILE A 343 19.81 -13.12 6.75
C ILE A 343 19.48 -14.08 7.90
N ASP A 344 19.05 -15.27 7.59
CA ASP A 344 18.69 -16.30 8.58
C ASP A 344 19.86 -17.23 8.90
N ASN A 345 21.01 -17.00 8.28
CA ASN A 345 22.28 -17.65 8.53
C ASN A 345 23.38 -16.67 8.98
N ASN A 346 22.99 -15.62 9.68
CA ASN A 346 23.91 -14.63 10.24
C ASN A 346 24.86 -14.01 9.18
N CYS A 347 24.35 -13.74 7.99
CA CYS A 347 25.11 -13.24 6.84
C CYS A 347 26.36 -14.11 6.48
N THR A 348 26.29 -15.40 6.70
CA THR A 348 27.40 -16.32 6.40
C THR A 348 27.17 -16.97 5.04
N PRO A 349 27.97 -16.64 4.00
CA PRO A 349 27.88 -17.31 2.72
C PRO A 349 28.20 -18.79 2.80
N ASN A 350 27.69 -19.57 1.87
CA ASN A 350 27.94 -21.00 1.83
C ASN A 350 29.42 -21.30 1.60
N GLY A 351 29.98 -22.19 2.40
CA GLY A 351 31.39 -22.60 2.36
C GLY A 351 32.20 -22.17 3.57
N ASP A 352 31.76 -21.18 4.34
CA ASP A 352 32.50 -20.63 5.48
C ASP A 352 31.89 -21.01 6.85
N GLY A 353 30.76 -21.79 6.87
CA GLY A 353 30.16 -22.25 8.12
C GLY A 353 29.02 -23.24 7.94
N PRO A 354 28.56 -23.89 9.03
CA PRO A 354 27.40 -24.77 8.99
C PRO A 354 26.15 -23.93 8.86
N GLY A 355 25.35 -24.14 7.83
CA GLY A 355 24.03 -23.60 7.89
C GLY A 355 23.37 -23.16 6.60
N THR A 356 24.07 -22.96 5.49
CA THR A 356 23.44 -22.73 4.19
C THR A 356 23.70 -23.90 3.27
N THR A 357 22.67 -24.34 2.56
CA THR A 357 22.79 -25.40 1.57
C THR A 357 22.40 -24.84 0.20
N PRO A 358 23.26 -24.96 -0.83
CA PRO A 358 22.85 -24.64 -2.19
C PRO A 358 21.72 -25.56 -2.63
N VAL A 359 20.58 -24.97 -2.96
CA VAL A 359 19.38 -25.72 -3.36
C VAL A 359 19.13 -25.64 -4.86
N ALA A 360 19.67 -24.59 -5.49
CA ALA A 360 19.54 -24.37 -6.93
C ALA A 360 20.70 -23.50 -7.46
N SER A 361 20.82 -23.43 -8.78
CA SER A 361 21.76 -22.57 -9.49
C SER A 361 20.95 -21.59 -10.39
N LEU A 362 21.23 -20.29 -10.25
CA LEU A 362 20.54 -19.23 -10.98
C LEU A 362 20.64 -19.47 -12.48
N THR A 363 19.51 -19.56 -13.14
CA THR A 363 19.44 -19.85 -14.59
C THR A 363 19.21 -18.59 -15.41
N GLY A 364 18.41 -17.67 -14.89
CA GLY A 364 18.11 -16.41 -15.53
C GLY A 364 17.00 -15.64 -14.83
N TRP A 365 16.77 -14.43 -15.29
CA TRP A 365 15.79 -13.52 -14.72
C TRP A 365 15.21 -12.56 -15.75
N LEU A 366 14.08 -11.96 -15.43
CA LEU A 366 13.50 -10.89 -16.21
C LEU A 366 14.19 -9.58 -15.80
N ALA A 367 14.96 -8.98 -16.71
CA ALA A 367 15.78 -7.82 -16.40
C ALA A 367 14.94 -6.60 -16.02
N LEU A 368 15.19 -6.02 -14.86
CA LEU A 368 14.45 -4.87 -14.35
C LEU A 368 14.66 -3.62 -15.21
N ASN A 369 15.85 -3.45 -15.77
CA ASN A 369 16.20 -2.33 -16.63
C ASN A 369 15.69 -2.47 -18.07
N SER A 370 15.01 -3.56 -18.41
CA SER A 370 14.44 -3.81 -19.73
C SER A 370 13.02 -3.28 -19.84
N SER A 371 12.69 -2.61 -20.93
CA SER A 371 11.31 -2.26 -21.29
C SER A 371 10.50 -3.44 -21.86
N ALA A 372 11.17 -4.56 -22.16
CA ALA A 372 10.53 -5.76 -22.68
C ALA A 372 10.04 -6.71 -21.58
N THR A 373 10.26 -6.37 -20.31
CA THR A 373 9.82 -7.16 -19.15
C THR A 373 8.86 -6.35 -18.29
N ASN A 374 7.80 -6.99 -17.83
CA ASN A 374 6.75 -6.40 -16.99
C ASN A 374 6.50 -7.22 -15.71
N ALA A 375 7.40 -8.13 -15.38
CA ALA A 375 7.37 -8.89 -14.15
C ALA A 375 8.75 -8.88 -13.47
N ASP A 376 8.74 -8.94 -12.13
CA ASP A 376 9.91 -9.12 -11.29
C ASP A 376 10.04 -10.61 -10.96
N ALA A 377 10.77 -11.35 -11.79
CA ALA A 377 10.89 -12.79 -11.64
C ALA A 377 12.26 -13.30 -12.06
N ALA A 378 12.69 -14.37 -11.39
CA ALA A 378 13.90 -15.11 -11.69
C ALA A 378 13.68 -16.60 -11.45
N ILE A 379 14.44 -17.42 -12.18
CA ILE A 379 14.43 -18.88 -12.04
C ILE A 379 15.83 -19.42 -11.80
N ALA A 380 15.89 -20.46 -10.98
CA ALA A 380 17.11 -21.19 -10.69
C ALA A 380 16.86 -22.70 -10.83
N GLN A 381 17.73 -23.38 -11.58
CA GLN A 381 17.61 -24.83 -11.79
C GLN A 381 17.88 -25.56 -10.46
N VAL A 382 16.95 -26.39 -10.06
CA VAL A 382 17.03 -27.13 -8.80
C VAL A 382 18.15 -28.17 -8.83
N ALA A 383 18.94 -28.20 -7.77
CA ALA A 383 19.92 -29.25 -7.57
C ALA A 383 19.21 -30.60 -7.24
N SER A 384 19.82 -31.70 -7.62
CA SER A 384 19.22 -33.02 -7.42
C SER A 384 18.82 -33.25 -5.96
N ARG A 385 17.54 -33.53 -5.72
CA ARG A 385 16.95 -33.81 -4.39
C ARG A 385 17.12 -32.67 -3.35
N ALA A 386 17.34 -31.45 -3.80
CA ALA A 386 17.50 -30.32 -2.87
C ALA A 386 16.17 -29.70 -2.45
N VAL A 387 15.15 -29.75 -3.30
CA VAL A 387 13.81 -29.21 -3.08
C VAL A 387 12.82 -30.34 -3.21
N ASP A 388 11.73 -30.29 -2.43
CA ASP A 388 10.62 -31.22 -2.57
C ASP A 388 10.09 -31.24 -4.01
N PRO A 389 10.19 -32.38 -4.72
CA PRO A 389 9.86 -32.45 -6.14
C PRO A 389 8.37 -32.27 -6.43
N SER A 390 7.51 -32.35 -5.42
CA SER A 390 6.08 -32.04 -5.54
C SER A 390 5.79 -30.53 -5.55
N GLY A 391 6.77 -29.69 -5.17
CA GLY A 391 6.60 -28.26 -5.03
C GLY A 391 5.83 -27.84 -3.79
N SER A 392 5.87 -28.63 -2.72
CA SER A 392 5.16 -28.32 -1.47
C SER A 392 5.63 -27.01 -0.86
N ILE A 393 4.65 -26.17 -0.50
CA ILE A 393 4.81 -24.87 0.15
C ILE A 393 4.39 -25.02 1.61
N LEU A 394 5.19 -24.49 2.52
CA LEU A 394 4.90 -24.50 3.95
C LEU A 394 3.53 -23.92 4.27
N GLU A 395 2.82 -24.56 5.19
CA GLU A 395 1.53 -24.11 5.72
C GLU A 395 0.38 -23.99 4.68
N LEU A 396 0.61 -24.36 3.42
CA LEU A 396 -0.42 -24.24 2.38
C LEU A 396 -1.52 -25.31 2.47
N GLY A 397 -1.26 -26.39 3.18
CA GLY A 397 -2.14 -27.55 3.27
C GLY A 397 -3.16 -27.49 4.42
N VAL A 398 -3.71 -28.66 4.71
CA VAL A 398 -4.74 -28.80 5.71
C VAL A 398 -4.22 -28.70 7.13
N ARG A 399 -5.10 -28.29 8.04
CA ARG A 399 -4.83 -28.27 9.47
C ARG A 399 -4.66 -29.68 10.00
N GLN A 400 -3.58 -29.91 10.75
CA GLN A 400 -3.25 -31.16 11.40
C GLN A 400 -3.89 -31.29 12.80
N GLN A 401 -3.80 -32.49 13.40
CA GLN A 401 -4.38 -32.71 14.72
C GLN A 401 -3.70 -31.94 15.85
N ASP A 402 -2.42 -31.62 15.69
CA ASP A 402 -1.65 -30.79 16.61
C ASP A 402 -1.91 -29.30 16.44
N GLY A 403 -2.75 -28.92 15.47
CA GLY A 403 -3.11 -27.56 15.16
C GLY A 403 -2.16 -26.85 14.19
N THR A 404 -1.07 -27.47 13.78
CA THR A 404 -0.20 -26.93 12.74
C THR A 404 -0.84 -27.05 11.36
N LEU A 405 -0.32 -26.33 10.40
CA LEU A 405 -0.72 -26.45 9.00
C LEU A 405 0.31 -27.31 8.26
N ALA A 406 -0.16 -28.29 7.50
CA ALA A 406 0.69 -29.11 6.66
C ALA A 406 1.28 -28.28 5.51
N ALA A 407 2.46 -28.64 5.04
CA ALA A 407 2.90 -28.22 3.73
C ALA A 407 2.08 -28.93 2.64
N ALA A 408 1.81 -28.23 1.54
CA ALA A 408 1.15 -28.81 0.38
C ALA A 408 1.61 -28.12 -0.90
N PRO A 409 1.62 -28.84 -2.04
CA PRO A 409 1.86 -28.24 -3.33
C PRO A 409 0.69 -27.31 -3.72
N PRO A 410 0.90 -26.31 -4.58
CA PRO A 410 -0.21 -25.53 -5.11
C PRO A 410 -1.15 -26.41 -5.95
N GLY A 411 -2.41 -26.01 -6.06
CA GLY A 411 -3.39 -26.61 -6.95
C GLY A 411 -3.04 -26.32 -8.40
N ILE A 412 -3.19 -27.33 -9.27
CA ILE A 412 -2.92 -27.17 -10.72
C ILE A 412 -3.94 -27.89 -11.60
N SER A 413 -4.99 -28.49 -11.01
CA SER A 413 -5.92 -29.32 -11.77
C SER A 413 -6.79 -28.50 -12.70
N SER A 414 -7.26 -27.34 -12.25
CA SER A 414 -8.13 -26.48 -13.04
C SER A 414 -7.40 -25.73 -14.16
N SER A 415 -6.16 -25.27 -13.89
CA SER A 415 -5.37 -24.51 -14.87
C SER A 415 -4.41 -25.32 -15.71
N GLY A 416 -4.14 -26.58 -15.31
CA GLY A 416 -3.07 -27.41 -15.89
C GLY A 416 -1.69 -26.84 -15.63
N GLY A 417 -1.49 -26.17 -14.48
CA GLY A 417 -0.25 -25.56 -14.04
C GLY A 417 0.07 -24.21 -14.71
N LYS A 418 -0.91 -23.55 -15.30
CA LYS A 418 -0.74 -22.20 -15.85
C LYS A 418 -1.12 -21.09 -14.88
N GLY A 419 -1.78 -21.47 -13.78
CA GLY A 419 -2.40 -20.54 -12.86
C GLY A 419 -3.67 -19.91 -13.41
N GLU A 420 -4.32 -19.10 -12.63
CA GLU A 420 -5.57 -18.45 -12.97
C GLU A 420 -5.49 -16.92 -12.94
N ALA A 421 -6.44 -16.28 -13.62
CA ALA A 421 -6.53 -14.83 -13.61
C ALA A 421 -7.19 -14.34 -12.33
N ALA A 422 -6.62 -13.30 -11.73
CA ALA A 422 -7.21 -12.64 -10.56
C ALA A 422 -8.56 -11.98 -10.88
N TRP A 423 -9.46 -11.95 -9.88
CA TRP A 423 -10.70 -11.21 -9.92
C TRP A 423 -10.91 -10.40 -8.63
N LEU A 424 -11.70 -9.30 -8.70
CA LEU A 424 -11.92 -8.43 -7.55
C LEU A 424 -12.59 -9.16 -6.40
N SER A 425 -12.07 -8.92 -5.20
CA SER A 425 -12.49 -9.57 -3.95
C SER A 425 -12.18 -11.07 -3.87
N GLN A 426 -11.40 -11.62 -4.79
CA GLN A 426 -10.92 -13.00 -4.73
C GLN A 426 -10.19 -13.24 -3.41
N PRO A 427 -10.60 -14.22 -2.62
CA PRO A 427 -9.85 -14.63 -1.44
C PRO A 427 -8.54 -15.27 -1.90
N VAL A 428 -7.42 -14.75 -1.43
CA VAL A 428 -6.08 -15.25 -1.78
C VAL A 428 -5.26 -15.52 -0.54
N ALA A 429 -4.30 -16.41 -0.68
CA ALA A 429 -3.34 -16.76 0.36
C ALA A 429 -1.91 -16.70 -0.19
N LYS A 430 -0.94 -16.46 0.68
CA LYS A 430 0.47 -16.69 0.39
C LYS A 430 1.17 -17.24 1.62
N SER A 431 2.25 -17.98 1.40
CA SER A 431 3.13 -18.44 2.44
C SER A 431 4.54 -17.93 2.16
N GLY A 432 5.10 -17.16 3.07
CA GLY A 432 6.38 -16.49 2.87
C GLY A 432 7.27 -16.49 4.11
N ARG A 433 8.54 -16.14 3.89
CA ARG A 433 9.59 -16.18 4.91
C ARG A 433 9.23 -15.43 6.19
N THR A 434 8.63 -14.23 6.05
CA THR A 434 8.51 -13.30 7.17
C THR A 434 7.20 -13.46 7.91
N THR A 435 6.10 -13.61 7.20
CA THR A 435 4.77 -13.64 7.82
C THR A 435 4.15 -15.04 7.84
N GLY A 436 4.78 -16.06 7.22
CA GLY A 436 4.20 -17.38 7.07
C GLY A 436 2.95 -17.36 6.17
N LEU A 437 1.98 -18.22 6.48
CA LEU A 437 0.69 -18.21 5.77
C LEU A 437 -0.15 -17.01 6.18
N THR A 438 -0.54 -16.23 5.20
CA THR A 438 -1.45 -15.09 5.37
C THR A 438 -2.52 -15.11 4.27
N CYS A 439 -3.72 -14.66 4.61
CA CYS A 439 -4.84 -14.58 3.68
C CYS A 439 -5.38 -13.15 3.59
N ALA A 440 -5.82 -12.77 2.40
CA ALA A 440 -6.40 -11.46 2.12
C ALA A 440 -7.29 -11.54 0.87
N ASN A 441 -7.65 -10.39 0.31
CA ASN A 441 -8.47 -10.34 -0.89
C ASN A 441 -7.80 -9.48 -1.97
N VAL A 442 -8.02 -9.83 -3.22
CA VAL A 442 -7.66 -8.98 -4.35
C VAL A 442 -8.47 -7.69 -4.27
N SER A 443 -7.78 -6.58 -4.12
CA SER A 443 -8.37 -5.24 -3.90
C SER A 443 -8.44 -4.38 -5.14
N ALA A 444 -7.55 -4.62 -6.13
CA ALA A 444 -7.57 -3.96 -7.42
C ALA A 444 -6.93 -4.82 -8.52
N LEU A 445 -7.35 -4.57 -9.74
CA LEU A 445 -6.89 -5.23 -10.95
C LEU A 445 -6.30 -4.20 -11.92
N ASP A 446 -5.51 -4.71 -12.86
CA ASP A 446 -4.91 -3.90 -13.94
C ASP A 446 -4.20 -2.66 -13.36
N VAL A 447 -3.37 -2.86 -12.34
CA VAL A 447 -2.68 -1.76 -11.65
C VAL A 447 -1.41 -1.41 -12.41
N ASP A 448 -1.30 -0.16 -12.87
CA ASP A 448 -0.03 0.38 -13.31
C ASP A 448 0.67 1.00 -12.11
N VAL A 449 1.95 0.68 -11.88
CA VAL A 449 2.63 1.04 -10.65
C VAL A 449 4.12 1.34 -10.87
N HIS A 450 4.61 2.37 -10.17
CA HIS A 450 6.04 2.68 -10.06
C HIS A 450 6.63 2.00 -8.83
N VAL A 451 7.68 1.22 -9.03
CA VAL A 451 8.39 0.52 -7.94
C VAL A 451 9.87 0.89 -7.98
N ASP A 452 10.40 1.31 -6.85
CA ASP A 452 11.80 1.67 -6.68
C ASP A 452 12.65 0.43 -6.31
N TYR A 453 13.80 0.29 -6.96
CA TYR A 453 14.77 -0.79 -6.75
C TYR A 453 16.10 -0.24 -6.25
N TYR A 454 16.80 -1.03 -5.44
CA TYR A 454 18.05 -0.67 -4.81
C TYR A 454 19.15 -1.70 -5.10
N LEU A 455 20.41 -1.22 -5.11
CA LEU A 455 21.58 -2.05 -5.37
C LEU A 455 22.12 -2.74 -4.10
N ASP A 456 21.80 -2.19 -2.94
CA ASP A 456 22.26 -2.65 -1.64
C ASP A 456 21.11 -3.11 -0.75
N CYS A 457 21.43 -3.91 0.25
CA CYS A 457 20.47 -4.45 1.21
C CYS A 457 19.88 -3.35 2.11
N ALA A 458 20.67 -2.34 2.43
CA ALA A 458 20.27 -1.22 3.26
C ALA A 458 19.43 -0.16 2.53
N GLU A 459 19.12 -0.38 1.25
CA GLU A 459 18.31 0.52 0.39
C GLU A 459 18.85 1.96 0.33
N THR A 460 20.17 2.12 0.38
CA THR A 460 20.83 3.43 0.33
C THR A 460 21.22 3.84 -1.09
N ARG A 461 21.42 2.87 -1.99
CA ARG A 461 21.84 3.08 -3.36
C ARG A 461 20.74 2.71 -4.33
N ARG A 462 19.93 3.69 -4.69
CA ARG A 462 18.85 3.47 -5.65
C ARG A 462 19.40 3.01 -6.99
N TYR A 463 18.80 1.96 -7.56
CA TYR A 463 19.11 1.44 -8.88
C TYR A 463 18.26 2.14 -9.95
N LEU A 464 16.97 1.88 -9.94
CA LEU A 464 16.00 2.44 -10.88
C LEU A 464 14.59 2.48 -10.28
N THR A 465 13.71 3.21 -10.94
CA THR A 465 12.26 3.02 -10.78
C THR A 465 11.75 2.30 -12.01
N LYS A 466 11.13 1.15 -11.83
CA LYS A 466 10.46 0.42 -12.89
C LYS A 466 8.96 0.70 -12.87
N ILE A 467 8.39 0.84 -14.04
CA ILE A 467 6.94 0.94 -14.23
C ILE A 467 6.45 -0.44 -14.64
N TYR A 468 5.54 -0.97 -13.85
CA TYR A 468 4.80 -2.18 -14.17
C TYR A 468 3.38 -1.80 -14.57
N THR A 469 2.79 -2.56 -15.49
CA THR A 469 1.42 -2.37 -15.95
C THR A 469 0.62 -3.65 -15.74
N GLY A 470 -0.69 -3.52 -15.50
CA GLY A 470 -1.56 -4.67 -15.40
C GLY A 470 -1.36 -5.55 -14.17
N GLN A 471 -0.81 -5.03 -13.09
CA GLN A 471 -0.52 -5.80 -11.88
C GLN A 471 -1.77 -6.06 -11.04
N VAL A 472 -1.65 -6.99 -10.10
CA VAL A 472 -2.70 -7.35 -9.14
C VAL A 472 -2.37 -6.74 -7.77
N ALA A 473 -3.30 -5.98 -7.21
CA ALA A 473 -3.18 -5.51 -5.83
C ALA A 473 -3.98 -6.40 -4.88
N VAL A 474 -3.37 -6.74 -3.76
CA VAL A 474 -3.99 -7.48 -2.66
C VAL A 474 -3.94 -6.62 -1.41
N SER A 475 -5.04 -6.49 -0.70
CA SER A 475 -5.06 -5.75 0.56
C SER A 475 -5.71 -6.55 1.68
N GLY A 476 -5.11 -6.44 2.85
CA GLY A 476 -5.58 -7.11 4.07
C GLY A 476 -4.64 -6.87 5.23
N ASN A 477 -5.09 -7.22 6.41
CA ASN A 477 -4.26 -7.08 7.60
C ASN A 477 -3.04 -8.01 7.50
N SER A 478 -1.83 -7.43 7.48
CA SER A 478 -0.57 -8.19 7.44
C SER A 478 -0.43 -9.22 6.33
N PHE A 479 -0.95 -8.94 5.16
CA PHE A 479 -0.80 -9.91 4.08
C PHE A 479 0.67 -10.17 3.73
N SER A 480 1.52 -9.15 3.78
CA SER A 480 2.93 -9.27 3.42
C SER A 480 3.82 -8.31 4.20
N ASP A 481 5.09 -8.67 4.36
CA ASP A 481 6.14 -7.84 4.95
C ASP A 481 7.47 -8.08 4.22
N SER A 482 8.49 -7.28 4.56
CA SER A 482 9.85 -7.41 4.02
C SER A 482 10.37 -8.84 4.14
N GLY A 483 10.83 -9.40 3.02
CA GLY A 483 11.31 -10.78 2.95
C GLY A 483 10.25 -11.79 2.51
N ASP A 484 8.98 -11.43 2.41
CA ASP A 484 7.97 -12.27 1.75
C ASP A 484 8.07 -12.19 0.21
N SER A 485 8.85 -11.27 -0.33
CA SER A 485 9.14 -11.14 -1.76
C SER A 485 9.53 -12.48 -2.37
N GLY A 486 8.89 -12.84 -3.47
CA GLY A 486 9.01 -14.12 -4.14
C GLY A 486 7.96 -15.15 -3.73
N ALA A 487 7.16 -14.90 -2.69
CA ALA A 487 6.09 -15.80 -2.29
C ALA A 487 5.03 -15.93 -3.40
N LEU A 488 4.55 -17.16 -3.61
CA LEU A 488 3.44 -17.43 -4.51
C LEU A 488 2.12 -17.04 -3.86
N VAL A 489 1.36 -16.23 -4.56
CA VAL A 489 -0.03 -15.90 -4.19
C VAL A 489 -0.95 -16.89 -4.89
N VAL A 490 -1.81 -17.58 -4.12
CA VAL A 490 -2.75 -18.59 -4.62
C VAL A 490 -4.18 -18.22 -4.26
N ASP A 491 -5.14 -18.70 -5.02
CA ASP A 491 -6.55 -18.65 -4.64
C ASP A 491 -6.78 -19.49 -3.37
N ALA A 492 -7.47 -18.93 -2.39
CA ALA A 492 -7.71 -19.61 -1.12
C ALA A 492 -8.69 -20.79 -1.22
N ALA A 493 -9.50 -20.85 -2.28
CA ALA A 493 -10.50 -21.90 -2.45
C ALA A 493 -9.94 -23.18 -3.09
N ASN A 494 -8.93 -23.06 -3.96
CA ASN A 494 -8.41 -24.18 -4.76
C ASN A 494 -6.88 -24.30 -4.76
N ALA A 495 -6.17 -23.37 -4.12
CA ALA A 495 -4.72 -23.23 -4.09
C ALA A 495 -4.05 -23.00 -5.48
N GLU A 496 -4.82 -22.68 -6.52
CA GLU A 496 -4.29 -22.38 -7.84
C GLU A 496 -3.44 -21.08 -7.81
N PRO A 497 -2.28 -21.04 -8.50
CA PRO A 497 -1.44 -19.85 -8.59
C PRO A 497 -2.17 -18.68 -9.24
N VAL A 498 -2.10 -17.51 -8.61
CA VAL A 498 -2.69 -16.24 -9.10
C VAL A 498 -1.62 -15.20 -9.38
N GLY A 499 -0.65 -15.04 -8.48
CA GLY A 499 0.37 -14.00 -8.58
C GLY A 499 1.70 -14.35 -7.93
N LEU A 500 2.76 -13.64 -8.30
CA LEU A 500 4.05 -13.67 -7.63
C LEU A 500 4.22 -12.35 -6.88
N TYR A 501 4.22 -12.38 -5.55
CA TYR A 501 4.36 -11.19 -4.71
C TYR A 501 5.75 -10.57 -4.89
N PHE A 502 5.83 -9.24 -5.09
CA PHE A 502 7.12 -8.58 -5.33
C PHE A 502 7.30 -7.24 -4.64
N ALA A 503 6.23 -6.52 -4.30
CA ALA A 503 6.33 -5.23 -3.63
C ALA A 503 5.11 -5.00 -2.75
N GLY A 504 5.28 -4.20 -1.71
CA GLY A 504 4.19 -3.87 -0.81
C GLY A 504 4.56 -2.75 0.14
N GLY A 505 3.59 -2.37 0.94
CA GLY A 505 3.73 -1.37 1.97
C GLY A 505 2.47 -1.30 2.81
N ILE A 506 2.42 -0.30 3.66
CA ILE A 506 1.31 -0.09 4.58
C ILE A 506 0.70 1.28 4.31
N ASP A 507 -0.60 1.30 4.12
CA ASP A 507 -1.31 2.55 3.90
C ASP A 507 -1.48 3.37 5.18
N ALA A 508 -2.07 4.54 5.05
CA ALA A 508 -2.31 5.45 6.17
C ALA A 508 -3.29 4.88 7.21
N ASP A 509 -4.05 3.86 6.84
CA ASP A 509 -5.01 3.16 7.69
C ASP A 509 -4.41 1.93 8.38
N GLY A 510 -3.13 1.64 8.14
CA GLY A 510 -2.43 0.50 8.69
C GLY A 510 -2.72 -0.82 7.96
N VAL A 511 -3.34 -0.76 6.77
CA VAL A 511 -3.65 -1.93 5.97
C VAL A 511 -2.49 -2.23 5.03
N SER A 512 -2.07 -3.49 4.98
CA SER A 512 -1.07 -3.94 4.02
C SER A 512 -1.62 -3.86 2.60
N GLN A 513 -0.84 -3.25 1.72
CA GLN A 513 -1.08 -3.12 0.29
C GLN A 513 0.04 -3.87 -0.42
N ALA A 514 -0.27 -4.98 -1.05
CA ALA A 514 0.68 -5.86 -1.72
C ALA A 514 0.45 -5.83 -3.23
N MET A 515 1.54 -5.91 -3.99
CA MET A 515 1.51 -6.01 -5.45
C MET A 515 2.07 -7.36 -5.87
N ALA A 516 1.36 -8.03 -6.77
CA ALA A 516 1.76 -9.30 -7.33
C ALA A 516 1.76 -9.26 -8.87
N ASN A 517 2.81 -9.82 -9.46
CA ASN A 517 2.85 -10.02 -10.92
C ASN A 517 1.89 -11.17 -11.29
N PRO A 518 0.96 -11.00 -12.23
CA PRO A 518 0.09 -12.07 -12.69
C PRO A 518 0.91 -13.29 -13.15
N VAL A 519 0.60 -14.48 -12.65
CA VAL A 519 1.43 -15.68 -12.93
C VAL A 519 1.48 -16.04 -14.41
N ALA A 520 0.41 -15.79 -15.16
CA ALA A 520 0.38 -16.04 -16.61
C ALA A 520 1.41 -15.16 -17.34
N GLU A 521 1.57 -13.91 -16.93
CA GLU A 521 2.57 -12.98 -17.46
C GLU A 521 3.98 -13.43 -17.07
N VAL A 522 4.20 -13.78 -15.79
CA VAL A 522 5.48 -14.30 -15.29
C VAL A 522 5.94 -15.51 -16.14
N LEU A 523 5.08 -16.51 -16.32
CA LEU A 523 5.42 -17.71 -17.11
C LEU A 523 5.67 -17.38 -18.59
N SER A 524 4.88 -16.49 -19.15
CA SER A 524 5.02 -16.07 -20.56
C SER A 524 6.34 -15.34 -20.81
N GLU A 525 6.68 -14.38 -19.95
CA GLU A 525 7.91 -13.61 -20.09
C GLU A 525 9.15 -14.46 -19.82
N LEU A 526 9.12 -15.32 -18.79
CA LEU A 526 10.21 -16.27 -18.54
C LEU A 526 10.42 -17.21 -19.75
N SER A 527 9.35 -17.67 -20.39
CA SER A 527 9.44 -18.50 -21.59
C SER A 527 10.10 -17.74 -22.75
N ALA A 528 9.75 -16.47 -22.93
CA ALA A 528 10.25 -15.65 -24.01
C ALA A 528 11.69 -15.15 -23.78
N GLN A 529 12.02 -14.71 -22.57
CA GLN A 529 13.28 -14.01 -22.29
C GLN A 529 14.38 -14.92 -21.72
N VAL A 530 14.02 -15.98 -21.02
CA VAL A 530 14.96 -16.87 -20.33
C VAL A 530 14.97 -18.26 -20.94
N GLY A 531 13.79 -18.82 -21.19
CA GLY A 531 13.63 -20.22 -21.61
C GLY A 531 13.93 -20.49 -23.09
N GLY A 532 14.24 -19.49 -23.89
CA GLY A 532 14.44 -19.68 -25.35
C GLY A 532 13.20 -20.22 -26.05
N GLY A 533 11.99 -19.91 -25.55
CA GLY A 533 10.70 -20.41 -26.03
C GLY A 533 10.22 -21.69 -25.32
N ALA A 534 10.91 -22.16 -24.28
CA ALA A 534 10.44 -23.26 -23.45
C ALA A 534 9.16 -22.87 -22.70
N SER A 535 8.17 -23.76 -22.71
CA SER A 535 6.92 -23.54 -21.97
C SER A 535 7.09 -23.96 -20.51
N TYR A 536 6.95 -23.03 -19.59
CA TYR A 536 6.96 -23.31 -18.16
C TYR A 536 5.55 -23.55 -17.61
N ARG A 537 5.46 -24.40 -16.56
CA ARG A 537 4.25 -24.67 -15.81
C ARG A 537 4.58 -24.83 -14.34
N PHE A 538 3.67 -24.46 -13.46
CA PHE A 538 3.78 -24.77 -12.03
C PHE A 538 3.78 -26.28 -11.81
N VAL A 539 4.62 -26.72 -10.89
CA VAL A 539 4.59 -28.04 -10.30
C VAL A 539 3.63 -27.99 -9.11
N GLY A 540 2.72 -28.94 -9.03
CA GLY A 540 1.67 -28.93 -8.02
C GLY A 540 0.90 -30.25 -7.99
N ALA A 541 -0.23 -30.24 -7.29
CA ALA A 541 -1.10 -31.40 -7.11
C ALA A 541 -2.56 -31.04 -7.43
N ALA A 542 -3.48 -31.90 -6.96
CA ALA A 542 -4.90 -31.63 -7.06
C ALA A 542 -5.27 -30.34 -6.30
N ASP A 543 -6.25 -29.63 -6.84
CA ASP A 543 -6.80 -28.45 -6.21
C ASP A 543 -7.29 -28.74 -4.79
N HIS A 544 -7.03 -27.85 -3.86
CA HIS A 544 -7.43 -27.97 -2.47
C HIS A 544 -7.64 -26.61 -1.83
N GLN A 545 -8.49 -26.56 -0.82
CA GLN A 545 -8.72 -25.33 -0.08
C GLN A 545 -7.51 -25.02 0.83
N VAL A 546 -7.11 -23.76 0.89
CA VAL A 546 -6.13 -23.27 1.85
C VAL A 546 -6.82 -23.01 3.20
N SER A 547 -6.22 -23.51 4.27
CA SER A 547 -6.73 -23.28 5.63
C SER A 547 -6.33 -21.89 6.12
N CYS A 548 -7.00 -20.87 5.63
CA CYS A 548 -6.83 -19.51 6.14
C CYS A 548 -7.19 -19.45 7.62
N LEU A 549 -6.28 -18.93 8.42
CA LEU A 549 -6.56 -18.66 9.82
C LEU A 549 -7.60 -17.55 9.89
N ASN A 550 -8.71 -17.82 10.56
CA ASN A 550 -9.74 -16.80 10.76
C ASN A 550 -9.40 -15.98 11.99
N TYR A 551 -8.71 -14.88 11.80
CA TYR A 551 -8.29 -13.99 12.87
C TYR A 551 -9.37 -12.98 13.28
N GLY A 552 -10.60 -13.17 12.87
CA GLY A 552 -11.67 -12.19 13.08
C GLY A 552 -11.48 -10.93 12.21
N ASN A 553 -12.45 -10.05 12.27
CA ASN A 553 -12.39 -8.77 11.55
C ASN A 553 -11.49 -7.78 12.32
N ASN A 554 -10.19 -7.96 12.24
CA ASN A 554 -9.22 -7.02 12.81
C ASN A 554 -9.10 -5.74 11.97
N THR A 555 -10.19 -5.27 11.45
CA THR A 555 -10.33 -3.94 10.92
C THR A 555 -10.43 -2.92 12.06
N VAL A 556 -9.41 -2.83 12.89
CA VAL A 556 -9.12 -1.55 13.51
C VAL A 556 -8.44 -0.71 12.45
N SER A 557 -9.20 -0.40 11.44
CA SER A 557 -8.87 0.68 10.56
C SER A 557 -8.73 1.93 11.44
N ALA A 558 -7.59 2.57 11.38
CA ALA A 558 -7.44 3.91 11.92
C ALA A 558 -8.56 4.83 11.38
N ALA A 559 -9.09 4.54 10.19
CA ALA A 559 -10.25 5.18 9.60
C ALA A 559 -11.51 5.12 10.48
N GLN A 560 -11.73 4.07 11.26
CA GLN A 560 -12.92 3.98 12.13
C GLN A 560 -12.89 4.97 13.30
N GLY A 561 -11.70 5.37 13.75
CA GLY A 561 -11.52 6.37 14.81
C GLY A 561 -11.41 7.82 14.32
N ARG A 562 -11.30 8.06 13.03
CA ARG A 562 -11.05 9.38 12.45
C ARG A 562 -12.28 10.27 12.57
N THR A 563 -12.13 11.44 13.18
CA THR A 563 -13.15 12.50 13.14
C THR A 563 -12.98 13.31 11.86
N LEU A 564 -14.10 13.59 11.18
CA LEU A 564 -14.07 14.52 10.05
C LEU A 564 -13.72 15.93 10.54
N ALA A 565 -12.97 16.68 9.76
CA ALA A 565 -12.77 18.10 9.99
C ALA A 565 -14.11 18.84 9.92
N ASP A 566 -14.27 19.90 10.71
CA ASP A 566 -15.50 20.70 10.75
C ASP A 566 -15.89 21.23 9.37
N ALA A 567 -14.91 21.59 8.54
CA ALA A 567 -15.13 22.01 7.17
C ALA A 567 -15.78 20.91 6.29
N GLU A 568 -15.35 19.64 6.48
CA GLU A 568 -15.94 18.49 5.77
C GLU A 568 -17.36 18.22 6.25
N ILE A 569 -17.60 18.30 7.55
CA ILE A 569 -18.95 18.17 8.13
C ILE A 569 -19.87 19.26 7.56
N ALA A 570 -19.41 20.50 7.55
CA ALA A 570 -20.18 21.62 6.99
C ALA A 570 -20.48 21.46 5.51
N ARG A 571 -19.51 20.97 4.73
CA ARG A 571 -19.66 20.69 3.30
C ARG A 571 -20.73 19.60 3.05
N ALA A 572 -20.71 18.53 3.83
CA ALA A 572 -21.72 17.48 3.74
C ALA A 572 -23.13 17.98 4.13
N GLN A 573 -23.21 18.81 5.19
CA GLN A 573 -24.49 19.39 5.60
C GLN A 573 -25.08 20.33 4.54
N GLN A 574 -24.27 21.11 3.84
CA GLN A 574 -24.71 21.93 2.72
C GLN A 574 -25.23 21.08 1.56
N ALA A 575 -24.51 19.99 1.22
CA ALA A 575 -24.90 19.07 0.16
C ALA A 575 -26.20 18.32 0.49
N LEU A 576 -26.52 18.14 1.78
CA LEU A 576 -27.73 17.43 2.22
C LEU A 576 -29.01 18.09 1.71
N ALA A 577 -29.03 19.40 1.54
CA ALA A 577 -30.18 20.12 1.00
C ALA A 577 -30.50 19.67 -0.45
N ALA A 578 -29.47 19.55 -1.29
CA ALA A 578 -29.58 19.04 -2.64
C ALA A 578 -29.91 17.54 -2.66
N ALA A 579 -29.33 16.77 -1.73
CA ALA A 579 -29.55 15.33 -1.63
C ALA A 579 -31.01 14.97 -1.27
N ARG A 580 -31.66 15.79 -0.47
CA ARG A 580 -33.09 15.59 -0.12
C ARG A 580 -34.02 15.54 -1.33
N ALA A 581 -33.65 16.20 -2.42
CA ALA A 581 -34.40 16.13 -3.68
C ALA A 581 -34.36 14.75 -4.35
N LEU A 582 -33.41 13.90 -3.98
CA LEU A 582 -33.28 12.53 -4.47
C LEU A 582 -34.25 11.57 -3.79
N ILE A 583 -34.81 11.90 -2.63
CA ILE A 583 -35.69 11.01 -1.87
C ILE A 583 -36.92 10.68 -2.69
N ASN A 584 -37.03 9.42 -3.08
CA ASN A 584 -38.15 8.88 -3.83
C ASN A 584 -38.32 7.40 -3.45
N PRO A 585 -39.16 7.10 -2.44
CA PRO A 585 -39.36 5.71 -2.00
C PRO A 585 -39.88 4.77 -3.09
N ALA A 586 -40.66 5.30 -4.04
CA ALA A 586 -41.16 4.52 -5.17
C ALA A 586 -40.04 4.13 -6.16
N ALA A 587 -38.92 4.88 -6.18
CA ALA A 587 -37.72 4.56 -6.93
C ALA A 587 -36.64 3.92 -6.05
N GLY A 588 -36.97 3.55 -4.82
CA GLY A 588 -36.07 2.88 -3.89
C GLY A 588 -35.11 3.78 -3.11
N ILE A 589 -35.18 5.12 -3.20
CA ILE A 589 -34.40 6.04 -2.37
C ILE A 589 -35.22 6.44 -1.15
N LEU A 590 -34.86 5.87 0.00
CA LEU A 590 -35.66 5.94 1.23
C LEU A 590 -35.36 7.16 2.09
N GLY A 591 -34.11 7.68 2.01
CA GLY A 591 -33.68 8.79 2.82
C GLY A 591 -32.23 9.19 2.55
N VAL A 592 -31.80 10.28 3.16
CA VAL A 592 -30.41 10.78 3.07
C VAL A 592 -29.90 11.27 4.43
N SER A 593 -28.62 11.13 4.65
CA SER A 593 -27.91 11.62 5.85
C SER A 593 -26.49 12.05 5.49
N THR A 594 -25.70 12.41 6.47
CA THR A 594 -24.27 12.71 6.31
C THR A 594 -23.42 11.66 7.01
N GLY A 595 -22.26 11.34 6.44
CA GLY A 595 -21.33 10.39 6.98
C GLY A 595 -19.91 10.59 6.44
N LYS A 596 -19.10 9.54 6.53
CA LYS A 596 -17.73 9.50 6.02
C LYS A 596 -17.69 8.73 4.71
N SER A 597 -16.80 9.14 3.78
CA SER A 597 -16.48 8.33 2.61
C SER A 597 -15.59 7.16 3.00
N ASN A 598 -15.83 6.00 2.39
CA ASN A 598 -14.93 4.85 2.48
C ASN A 598 -13.94 4.83 1.30
N ASP A 599 -14.25 5.52 0.20
CA ASP A 599 -13.36 5.65 -0.97
C ASP A 599 -12.23 6.67 -0.76
N ALA A 600 -12.44 7.63 0.14
CA ALA A 600 -11.44 8.66 0.45
C ALA A 600 -11.45 8.96 1.96
N ALA A 601 -10.44 8.47 2.64
CA ALA A 601 -10.28 8.70 4.07
C ALA A 601 -10.17 10.21 4.39
N GLY A 602 -10.91 10.65 5.40
CA GLY A 602 -10.93 12.06 5.82
C GLY A 602 -11.90 12.95 5.04
N GLU A 603 -12.56 12.45 3.97
CA GLU A 603 -13.62 13.14 3.27
C GLU A 603 -15.01 12.77 3.81
N SER A 604 -15.91 13.73 3.77
CA SER A 604 -17.33 13.49 4.07
C SER A 604 -18.06 12.85 2.89
N ALA A 605 -19.16 12.18 3.19
CA ALA A 605 -20.08 11.65 2.20
C ALA A 605 -21.54 11.98 2.56
N VAL A 606 -22.38 12.10 1.55
CA VAL A 606 -23.84 12.04 1.68
C VAL A 606 -24.25 10.57 1.65
N LEU A 607 -24.78 10.06 2.74
CA LEU A 607 -25.35 8.72 2.82
C LEU A 607 -26.71 8.72 2.11
N ILE A 608 -26.89 7.80 1.16
CA ILE A 608 -28.15 7.60 0.43
C ILE A 608 -28.68 6.22 0.81
N PHE A 609 -29.74 6.20 1.60
CA PHE A 609 -30.42 4.98 2.03
C PHE A 609 -31.29 4.44 0.90
N VAL A 610 -30.97 3.24 0.43
CA VAL A 610 -31.66 2.60 -0.67
C VAL A 610 -32.36 1.32 -0.22
N ASP A 611 -33.49 1.02 -0.80
CA ASP A 611 -34.21 -0.24 -0.56
C ASP A 611 -33.32 -1.41 -1.03
N GLU A 612 -33.00 -2.30 -0.11
CA GLU A 612 -32.13 -3.45 -0.37
C GLU A 612 -32.68 -4.42 -1.41
N ASN A 613 -34.03 -4.43 -1.62
CA ASN A 613 -34.72 -5.27 -2.57
C ASN A 613 -34.83 -4.63 -3.97
N MET A 614 -34.31 -3.42 -4.16
CA MET A 614 -34.41 -2.68 -5.42
C MET A 614 -33.02 -2.40 -6.01
N THR A 615 -32.99 -2.37 -7.33
CA THR A 615 -31.80 -1.89 -8.04
C THR A 615 -31.89 -0.38 -8.19
N VAL A 616 -31.13 0.36 -7.41
CA VAL A 616 -31.12 1.83 -7.36
C VAL A 616 -29.79 2.34 -7.90
N SER A 617 -29.82 3.32 -8.79
CA SER A 617 -28.65 4.06 -9.22
C SER A 617 -28.46 5.29 -8.32
N VAL A 618 -27.26 5.44 -7.79
CA VAL A 618 -26.90 6.55 -6.90
C VAL A 618 -25.81 7.39 -7.59
N PRO A 619 -26.01 8.71 -7.77
CA PRO A 619 -24.98 9.54 -8.38
C PRO A 619 -23.69 9.51 -7.56
N ALA A 620 -22.54 9.59 -8.21
CA ALA A 620 -21.24 9.54 -7.52
C ALA A 620 -21.02 10.72 -6.55
N THR A 621 -21.61 11.88 -6.87
CA THR A 621 -21.54 13.08 -6.03
C THR A 621 -22.88 13.83 -6.02
N VAL A 622 -23.16 14.52 -4.93
CA VAL A 622 -24.28 15.45 -4.79
C VAL A 622 -23.79 16.73 -4.12
N GLY A 623 -24.04 17.88 -4.73
CA GLY A 623 -23.58 19.16 -4.18
C GLY A 623 -22.08 19.25 -4.01
N GLY A 624 -21.28 18.57 -4.85
CA GLY A 624 -19.83 18.53 -4.75
C GLY A 624 -19.30 17.64 -3.63
N VAL A 625 -20.12 16.77 -3.05
CA VAL A 625 -19.75 15.82 -1.99
C VAL A 625 -20.01 14.41 -2.48
N ARG A 626 -19.09 13.47 -2.14
CA ARG A 626 -19.24 12.05 -2.43
C ARG A 626 -20.55 11.50 -1.89
N THR A 627 -21.10 10.50 -2.56
CA THR A 627 -22.27 9.77 -2.03
C THR A 627 -21.87 8.37 -1.62
N GLN A 628 -22.44 7.88 -0.53
CA GLN A 628 -22.32 6.51 -0.08
C GLN A 628 -23.69 5.82 -0.14
N MET A 629 -23.77 4.70 -0.83
CA MET A 629 -25.00 3.90 -0.95
C MET A 629 -25.14 2.99 0.26
N ILE A 630 -26.24 3.08 0.97
CA ILE A 630 -26.55 2.27 2.15
C ILE A 630 -27.79 1.43 1.89
N PRO A 631 -27.65 0.14 1.53
CA PRO A 631 -28.77 -0.78 1.42
C PRO A 631 -29.45 -0.98 2.79
N THR A 632 -30.76 -0.83 2.83
CA THR A 632 -31.54 -0.94 4.07
C THR A 632 -33.05 -1.10 3.77
N THR A 633 -33.88 -1.07 4.81
CA THR A 633 -35.35 -1.12 4.66
C THR A 633 -35.98 0.21 5.05
N ALA A 634 -37.16 0.48 4.52
CA ALA A 634 -37.96 1.66 4.89
C ALA A 634 -38.24 1.72 6.41
N HIS A 635 -38.44 0.54 7.02
CA HIS A 635 -38.64 0.44 8.47
C HIS A 635 -37.37 0.88 9.23
N ALA A 636 -36.20 0.40 8.83
CA ALA A 636 -34.94 0.77 9.50
C ALA A 636 -34.64 2.28 9.40
N VAL A 637 -34.95 2.90 8.24
CA VAL A 637 -34.80 4.36 8.09
C VAL A 637 -35.80 5.10 8.98
N ALA A 638 -37.05 4.67 9.02
CA ALA A 638 -38.11 5.32 9.82
C ALA A 638 -37.84 5.27 11.34
N PHE A 639 -37.20 4.20 11.82
CA PHE A 639 -36.91 4.01 13.23
C PHE A 639 -35.44 4.32 13.63
N GLY A 640 -34.66 4.89 12.71
CA GLY A 640 -33.28 5.29 12.99
C GLY A 640 -32.30 4.14 13.22
N SER A 641 -32.65 2.93 12.78
CA SER A 641 -31.82 1.72 12.89
C SER A 641 -31.06 1.38 11.61
N ALA A 642 -31.13 2.24 10.60
CA ALA A 642 -30.36 2.06 9.36
C ALA A 642 -28.84 2.11 9.61
N PRO A 643 -28.05 1.28 8.89
CA PRO A 643 -26.60 1.32 8.98
C PRO A 643 -26.05 2.71 8.67
N GLN A 644 -24.95 3.09 9.33
CA GLN A 644 -24.31 4.40 9.14
C GLN A 644 -23.11 4.34 8.18
N SER A 645 -22.82 3.18 7.60
CA SER A 645 -21.81 2.99 6.55
C SER A 645 -22.18 1.81 5.66
N ALA A 646 -21.66 1.82 4.42
CA ALA A 646 -21.81 0.69 3.51
C ALA A 646 -21.05 -0.54 4.03
N SER A 647 -21.68 -1.71 3.96
CA SER A 647 -21.01 -2.98 4.24
C SER A 647 -20.38 -3.53 2.95
N ILE A 648 -19.08 -3.67 2.94
CA ILE A 648 -18.31 -4.18 1.79
C ILE A 648 -18.34 -5.70 1.74
N SER A 649 -18.40 -6.35 2.91
CA SER A 649 -18.23 -7.79 3.06
C SER A 649 -19.35 -8.64 2.44
N THR A 650 -20.48 -8.05 2.05
CA THR A 650 -21.64 -8.77 1.50
C THR A 650 -21.93 -8.42 0.04
N ALA A 651 -21.17 -7.51 -0.56
CA ALA A 651 -21.41 -7.14 -1.96
C ALA A 651 -20.86 -8.24 -2.89
N PRO A 652 -21.63 -8.65 -3.91
CA PRO A 652 -21.14 -9.60 -4.89
C PRO A 652 -19.98 -9.00 -5.69
N PRO A 653 -19.04 -9.82 -6.17
CA PRO A 653 -17.97 -9.38 -7.05
C PRO A 653 -18.54 -8.70 -8.30
N LEU A 654 -17.85 -7.67 -8.78
CA LEU A 654 -18.23 -7.00 -10.01
C LEU A 654 -17.99 -7.91 -11.22
N THR A 655 -18.96 -7.95 -12.12
CA THR A 655 -18.83 -8.70 -13.37
C THR A 655 -17.81 -8.06 -14.32
N ALA A 656 -17.26 -8.82 -15.24
CA ALA A 656 -16.37 -8.30 -16.28
C ALA A 656 -17.02 -7.15 -17.09
N ALA A 657 -18.35 -7.22 -17.31
CA ALA A 657 -19.11 -6.18 -17.98
C ALA A 657 -19.13 -4.86 -17.16
N ALA A 658 -19.22 -4.95 -15.85
CA ALA A 658 -19.19 -3.79 -14.96
C ALA A 658 -17.79 -3.17 -14.86
N LEU A 659 -16.73 -3.99 -15.04
CA LEU A 659 -15.34 -3.53 -15.03
C LEU A 659 -14.88 -2.90 -16.34
N GLY A 660 -15.45 -3.32 -17.48
CA GLY A 660 -15.02 -2.89 -18.81
C GLY A 660 -14.87 -1.37 -18.99
N PRO A 661 -15.87 -0.56 -18.63
CA PRO A 661 -15.76 0.90 -18.70
C PRO A 661 -14.64 1.48 -17.85
N ALA A 662 -14.42 0.94 -16.65
CA ALA A 662 -13.39 1.42 -15.74
C ALA A 662 -11.97 1.08 -16.25
N LEU A 663 -11.79 -0.13 -16.80
CA LEU A 663 -10.56 -0.54 -17.45
C LEU A 663 -10.22 0.35 -18.67
N ALA A 664 -11.24 0.71 -19.46
CA ALA A 664 -11.06 1.61 -20.59
C ALA A 664 -10.61 3.01 -20.17
N VAL A 665 -11.25 3.58 -19.14
CA VAL A 665 -10.86 4.89 -18.58
C VAL A 665 -9.46 4.81 -17.99
N LYS A 666 -9.16 3.82 -17.17
CA LYS A 666 -7.82 3.61 -16.56
C LYS A 666 -6.73 3.61 -17.63
N LYS A 667 -6.93 2.84 -18.69
CA LYS A 667 -5.96 2.74 -19.79
C LYS A 667 -5.66 4.08 -20.47
N GLN A 668 -6.65 4.98 -20.51
CA GLN A 668 -6.47 6.31 -21.12
C GLN A 668 -5.71 7.28 -20.21
N ILE A 669 -5.89 7.17 -18.90
CA ILE A 669 -5.44 8.21 -17.97
C ILE A 669 -4.23 7.83 -17.12
N ALA A 670 -3.96 6.55 -16.87
CA ALA A 670 -2.99 6.10 -15.88
C ALA A 670 -1.60 6.71 -16.10
N ILE A 671 -1.08 6.65 -17.33
CA ILE A 671 0.25 7.20 -17.65
C ILE A 671 0.30 8.70 -17.39
N SER A 672 -0.72 9.46 -17.82
CA SER A 672 -0.75 10.90 -17.61
C SER A 672 -0.92 11.29 -16.14
N MET A 673 -1.69 10.54 -15.38
CA MET A 673 -1.83 10.75 -13.94
C MET A 673 -0.52 10.50 -13.20
N MET A 674 0.18 9.43 -13.51
CA MET A 674 1.45 9.07 -12.87
C MET A 674 2.63 9.97 -13.27
N GLN A 675 2.46 10.89 -14.24
CA GLN A 675 3.41 11.99 -14.46
C GLN A 675 3.43 12.97 -13.28
N ASN A 676 2.33 13.07 -12.53
CA ASN A 676 2.35 13.79 -11.26
C ASN A 676 3.03 12.88 -10.20
N PRO A 677 4.16 13.33 -9.60
CA PRO A 677 4.92 12.52 -8.65
C PRO A 677 4.14 12.18 -7.36
N ALA A 678 2.99 12.82 -7.14
CA ALA A 678 2.10 12.47 -6.05
C ALA A 678 1.40 11.13 -6.27
N PHE A 679 1.20 10.71 -7.53
CA PHE A 679 0.49 9.48 -7.88
C PHE A 679 1.49 8.46 -8.42
N PHE A 680 1.60 7.33 -7.76
CA PHE A 680 2.58 6.32 -8.16
C PHE A 680 1.96 5.00 -8.62
N ALA A 681 0.64 4.81 -8.43
CA ALA A 681 -0.08 3.71 -9.05
C ALA A 681 -1.54 4.07 -9.33
N VAL A 682 -2.10 3.45 -10.36
CA VAL A 682 -3.50 3.60 -10.77
C VAL A 682 -4.03 2.24 -11.23
N GLY A 683 -5.16 1.82 -10.69
CA GLY A 683 -5.81 0.55 -11.03
C GLY A 683 -7.32 0.66 -11.02
N VAL A 684 -7.98 -0.47 -11.22
CA VAL A 684 -9.44 -0.61 -11.16
C VAL A 684 -9.81 -1.44 -9.94
N ALA A 685 -10.71 -0.90 -9.14
CA ALA A 685 -11.19 -1.53 -7.91
C ALA A 685 -12.73 -1.46 -7.83
N GLN A 686 -13.30 -2.09 -6.82
CA GLN A 686 -14.66 -1.86 -6.40
C GLN A 686 -14.73 -0.59 -5.55
N SER A 687 -15.70 0.28 -5.75
CA SER A 687 -15.95 1.41 -4.86
C SER A 687 -16.38 0.90 -3.49
N LEU A 688 -15.80 1.48 -2.43
CA LEU A 688 -16.21 1.19 -1.06
C LEU A 688 -17.44 2.02 -0.63
N ASP A 689 -17.71 3.13 -1.33
CA ASP A 689 -18.88 3.96 -1.14
C ASP A 689 -20.11 3.42 -1.89
N ASN A 690 -19.90 2.76 -3.03
CA ASN A 690 -20.95 2.04 -3.76
C ASN A 690 -20.40 0.70 -4.29
N PRO A 691 -20.51 -0.37 -3.52
CA PRO A 691 -19.95 -1.66 -3.92
C PRO A 691 -20.54 -2.29 -5.19
N ARG A 692 -21.59 -1.69 -5.77
CA ARG A 692 -22.16 -2.12 -7.06
C ARG A 692 -21.46 -1.47 -8.27
N GLU A 693 -20.51 -0.57 -8.04
CA GLU A 693 -19.80 0.19 -9.07
C GLU A 693 -18.29 -0.04 -9.01
N ALA A 694 -17.67 -0.02 -10.19
CA ALA A 694 -16.21 0.06 -10.29
C ALA A 694 -15.74 1.48 -9.97
N ALA A 695 -14.57 1.58 -9.38
CA ALA A 695 -13.85 2.80 -9.09
C ALA A 695 -12.45 2.75 -9.67
N LEU A 696 -11.88 3.91 -9.95
CA LEU A 696 -10.45 4.03 -10.15
C LEU A 696 -9.77 4.14 -8.78
N VAL A 697 -8.91 3.21 -8.47
CA VAL A 697 -8.05 3.31 -7.28
C VAL A 697 -6.75 3.99 -7.65
N VAL A 698 -6.41 5.04 -6.89
CA VAL A 698 -5.21 5.85 -7.09
C VAL A 698 -4.37 5.77 -5.83
N TYR A 699 -3.13 5.34 -5.97
CA TYR A 699 -2.18 5.28 -4.87
C TYR A 699 -1.40 6.58 -4.81
N VAL A 700 -1.44 7.21 -3.65
CA VAL A 700 -0.95 8.57 -3.43
C VAL A 700 0.22 8.54 -2.47
N ASP A 701 1.34 9.14 -2.88
CA ASP A 701 2.51 9.33 -2.02
C ASP A 701 2.12 10.17 -0.80
N ARG A 702 2.19 9.57 0.40
CA ARG A 702 1.80 10.25 1.65
C ARG A 702 2.59 11.54 1.91
N ASN A 703 3.78 11.66 1.33
CA ASN A 703 4.61 12.85 1.47
C ASN A 703 4.26 13.95 0.46
N ARG A 704 3.31 13.69 -0.47
CA ARG A 704 2.95 14.59 -1.56
C ARG A 704 1.45 14.64 -1.84
N VAL A 705 0.62 14.37 -0.84
CA VAL A 705 -0.85 14.35 -1.02
C VAL A 705 -1.33 15.71 -1.54
N PRO A 706 -1.96 15.76 -2.72
CA PRO A 706 -2.53 17.01 -3.24
C PRO A 706 -3.63 17.56 -2.32
N ALA A 707 -3.77 18.87 -2.28
CA ALA A 707 -4.81 19.51 -1.48
C ALA A 707 -6.22 19.13 -1.94
N ASP A 708 -6.39 19.02 -3.25
CA ASP A 708 -7.67 18.66 -3.87
C ASP A 708 -7.48 17.34 -4.64
N LEU A 709 -8.13 16.30 -4.15
CA LEU A 709 -8.24 15.02 -4.85
C LEU A 709 -9.61 14.95 -5.53
N PRO A 710 -9.66 14.72 -6.86
CA PRO A 710 -10.95 14.65 -7.58
C PRO A 710 -11.83 13.51 -7.00
N GLN A 711 -13.11 13.80 -6.79
CA GLN A 711 -14.07 12.80 -6.31
C GLN A 711 -14.44 11.77 -7.38
N THR A 712 -14.34 12.19 -8.63
CA THR A 712 -14.53 11.33 -9.80
C THR A 712 -13.45 11.57 -10.83
N ILE A 713 -13.05 10.53 -11.54
CA ILE A 713 -12.08 10.59 -12.61
C ILE A 713 -12.65 9.88 -13.83
N GLY A 714 -12.76 10.59 -14.96
CA GLY A 714 -13.38 10.06 -16.17
C GLY A 714 -14.84 9.61 -15.98
N GLY A 715 -15.56 10.24 -15.06
CA GLY A 715 -16.93 9.89 -14.71
C GLY A 715 -17.10 8.72 -13.74
N LEU A 716 -15.99 8.09 -13.34
CA LEU A 716 -15.98 7.00 -12.35
C LEU A 716 -15.66 7.53 -10.95
N ARG A 717 -16.11 6.85 -9.92
CA ARG A 717 -15.69 7.13 -8.54
C ARG A 717 -14.18 6.97 -8.42
N ALA A 718 -13.53 7.87 -7.68
CA ALA A 718 -12.12 7.79 -7.38
C ALA A 718 -11.93 7.32 -5.94
N ARG A 719 -11.18 6.23 -5.76
CA ARG A 719 -10.76 5.70 -4.47
C ARG A 719 -9.29 6.04 -4.26
N TYR A 720 -8.92 6.49 -3.07
CA TYR A 720 -7.54 6.88 -2.76
C TYR A 720 -6.92 6.01 -1.69
N VAL A 721 -5.72 5.52 -1.96
CA VAL A 721 -4.88 4.80 -1.00
C VAL A 721 -3.65 5.64 -0.74
N VAL A 722 -3.58 6.25 0.44
CA VAL A 722 -2.45 7.10 0.83
C VAL A 722 -1.41 6.24 1.54
N MET A 723 -0.23 6.10 0.97
CA MET A 723 0.85 5.29 1.51
C MET A 723 2.21 5.80 1.04
N ASP A 724 3.30 5.21 1.54
CA ASP A 724 4.62 5.48 0.99
C ASP A 724 4.75 4.88 -0.42
N ARG A 725 5.60 5.47 -1.25
CA ARG A 725 5.88 4.93 -2.58
C ARG A 725 6.39 3.50 -2.44
N LEU A 726 5.94 2.65 -3.35
CA LEU A 726 6.36 1.25 -3.33
C LEU A 726 7.83 1.10 -3.71
N HIS A 727 8.50 0.30 -2.96
CA HIS A 727 9.84 -0.18 -3.24
C HIS A 727 9.91 -1.67 -2.92
N VAL A 728 10.84 -2.35 -3.53
CA VAL A 728 11.08 -3.75 -3.18
C VAL A 728 11.77 -3.80 -1.84
N THR A 729 11.27 -4.66 -0.97
CA THR A 729 11.79 -4.82 0.38
C THR A 729 12.29 -6.24 0.56
N ARG A 730 13.61 -6.38 0.56
CA ARG A 730 14.24 -7.62 0.97
C ARG A 730 14.34 -7.65 2.50
N ALA A 731 14.21 -8.81 3.10
CA ALA A 731 14.62 -8.94 4.49
C ALA A 731 16.11 -8.61 4.62
N TYR A 732 16.46 -7.76 5.56
CA TYR A 732 17.79 -7.20 5.72
C TYR A 732 18.30 -7.38 7.15
N ALA A 733 19.59 -7.71 7.30
CA ALA A 733 20.26 -7.71 8.59
C ALA A 733 21.75 -7.36 8.45
N ALA A 734 22.33 -6.82 9.50
CA ALA A 734 23.77 -6.72 9.68
C ALA A 734 24.30 -7.95 10.44
N PRO A 735 25.52 -8.46 10.13
CA PRO A 735 26.10 -9.58 10.84
C PRO A 735 26.26 -9.30 12.33
N LEU A 736 26.11 -10.33 13.14
CA LEU A 736 26.40 -10.26 14.56
C LEU A 736 27.92 -10.08 14.75
N THR A 737 28.33 -8.92 15.20
CA THR A 737 29.62 -8.83 15.92
C THR A 737 29.45 -9.65 17.21
N ALA A 738 30.42 -10.51 17.53
CA ALA A 738 30.35 -11.45 18.64
C ALA A 738 29.66 -10.86 19.88
N GLY A 739 28.44 -11.29 20.16
CA GLY A 739 27.62 -10.84 21.30
C GLY A 739 26.29 -10.17 21.03
N LYS A 740 25.83 -9.98 19.76
CA LYS A 740 24.55 -9.36 19.45
C LYS A 740 23.76 -10.17 18.42
N HIS A 741 22.51 -10.48 18.71
CA HIS A 741 21.62 -11.24 17.84
C HIS A 741 21.22 -10.45 16.59
N CYS A 742 21.22 -11.11 15.44
CA CYS A 742 20.72 -10.57 14.18
C CYS A 742 19.24 -10.22 14.29
N MET A 743 18.88 -9.12 13.68
CA MET A 743 17.50 -8.66 13.61
C MET A 743 17.13 -8.33 12.19
N ALA A 744 16.03 -8.93 11.74
CA ALA A 744 15.34 -8.45 10.55
C ALA A 744 14.91 -7.01 10.80
N HIS A 745 15.33 -6.09 9.95
CA HIS A 745 14.74 -4.76 9.91
C HIS A 745 13.47 -4.83 9.07
N PRO A 746 12.32 -4.42 9.58
CA PRO A 746 11.22 -4.06 8.72
C PRO A 746 11.54 -2.73 8.06
N LEU A 747 10.94 -2.52 6.95
CA LEU A 747 10.95 -1.34 6.10
C LEU A 747 11.62 -0.11 6.71
N ALA A 748 12.93 0.02 6.54
CA ALA A 748 13.57 1.31 6.69
C ALA A 748 12.91 2.22 5.63
N ARG A 749 12.23 3.26 6.06
CA ARG A 749 11.90 4.36 5.14
C ARG A 749 13.21 4.78 4.46
N PRO A 750 13.28 4.86 3.13
CA PRO A 750 14.45 5.43 2.50
C PRO A 750 14.63 6.82 3.10
N ALA A 751 15.79 7.07 3.67
CA ALA A 751 16.18 8.42 4.01
C ALA A 751 16.07 9.22 2.71
N LEU A 752 15.16 10.19 2.67
CA LEU A 752 15.04 11.12 1.56
C LEU A 752 16.43 11.71 1.35
N GLY A 753 17.05 11.30 0.26
CA GLY A 753 18.42 11.56 -0.02
C GLY A 753 18.75 13.04 0.14
N SER A 754 19.77 13.34 0.89
CA SER A 754 20.45 14.62 0.79
C SER A 754 20.93 14.72 -0.65
N THR A 755 20.25 15.49 -1.48
CA THR A 755 20.78 15.97 -2.73
C THR A 755 22.04 16.76 -2.41
N LYS A 756 23.21 16.15 -2.52
CA LYS A 756 24.43 16.93 -2.73
C LYS A 756 24.28 17.57 -4.12
N PRO A 757 24.42 18.87 -4.23
CA PRO A 757 24.55 19.50 -5.54
C PRO A 757 25.86 19.01 -6.16
N LEU A 758 25.81 18.73 -7.46
CA LEU A 758 26.98 18.67 -8.31
C LEU A 758 27.67 20.01 -8.36
#